data_2003e7b36330489204a5e8455b855a68
#
_entry.id   2003e7b36330489204a5e8455b855a68
#
_cell.length_a   1.000
_cell.length_b   1.000
_cell.length_c   1.000
_cell.angle_alpha   90.00
_cell.angle_beta   90.00
_cell.angle_gamma   90.00
#
_symmetry.space_group_name_H-M   'P 1'
#
loop_
_entity.id
_entity.type
_entity.pdbx_description
1 polymer ?
#
loop_
_entity_poly.entity_id
_entity_poly.type
_entity_poly.pdbx_seq_one_letter_code
_entity_poly.pdbx_strand_id
1 'polypeptide(L)'
;MAFYRSFLLLIFFGGSSFLLPAQNNYQVQRFTTDNGLPSNGIKGLKWEAGTGFLWVATEAGVTRYNGSDFVIFSKANTPELFSERMLFMLKNQEGRIYTSDESGNIFFVLGSRLQYMGQVQLDTRPSTFRLVGLAASGTLFRQSNTLPAADFGFNFNKELGIPVSSSRIILFHKDSLYDYRLGQREPAFITSFEPNAKVFRLGGAFFVFNRSSGFARLNVDTFRTMPMPIKIIDPVTPSAGVYKRLFWENGMKNPILIEGSMAWKLEYGKDGLVARPICTVVPTDALLSYAEYDEKSGILFLGTHSRGIIVIREDRVRSVKRDPPVPDQITSTYSQVALSNGSVLTSGGDVLGGPPPSRLPVKTTFNNFTLLTADSLLWYSHEDTVYRYSYRTGQTAAFFAGSGSITDGFALSGDGLYIANAIGVGIFQGGRFDYLYRYPRPDINSNAPFSMLELKPGVLAIATCNGLFGFDVHTHMLDTLLQPPGTCVRALWKYKDYLFIGTYGKGIYLLKNGVLKPLPLDKNNYLQYAHCFLPDKRGYCWISTNKGLFRAMPEDMVDAFEKDMPAVYYQYYGRGDGMAITELNGGCSPCALALNDSLLSFPSMDGLVWVDLSRPLRSLQEGDIYIDEFYADGRKMNKGSLFKLHLSSGTRELAFSLGFPAWANRENIYIEYQLQPYSKNWELLEIQNNPQIRFSNLPSGDYRLLVRKLSGFGAGNYTYAETSFHIDERWYQEPLIWLLGICFLTAGVIGIVSLRTRQFQIRQNRLQRQIMEKTKELKQKNEELEKTDHIKTRLISIISHDLVTPLKFLHLAGKSLIEKKDQLSEELQRETITEIMNTSKELELLSTNILNWIKYKNEDRRLAKESFNMDQLVTQLFGIFYSMAKQKQIRLINAVDDNLILYQFIEPVKIVVYNLVLNGINFTSEGHILVSSAPTAEGIAITIEDTGVGMTQEQINNIMADHFIISSANVDRRKGNGLGYLIIKDLLKIIRGNLSIRSEKGKGTQVTIRLTVQ
;
A
#
# COMPACT_ATOMS: atom_id res chain seq x y z
N MET A 1 -59.82 -57.06 -3.86
CA MET A 1 -60.71 -56.22 -3.07
C MET A 1 -59.94 -55.13 -2.46
N ALA A 2 -59.71 -53.98 -3.09
CA ALA A 2 -60.65 -52.84 -3.10
C ALA A 2 -60.67 -52.16 -1.71
N PHE A 3 -59.98 -51.06 -1.56
CA PHE A 3 -60.60 -49.80 -1.25
C PHE A 3 -59.59 -48.60 -1.39
N TYR A 4 -59.84 -47.79 -2.39
CA TYR A 4 -59.33 -46.48 -2.54
C TYR A 4 -59.89 -45.59 -1.42
N ARG A 5 -59.00 -44.81 -0.80
CA ARG A 5 -59.34 -43.55 -0.14
C ARG A 5 -58.37 -42.45 -0.59
N SER A 6 -58.84 -41.61 -1.49
CA SER A 6 -58.34 -40.32 -1.88
C SER A 6 -58.35 -39.43 -0.67
N PHE A 7 -57.15 -38.93 -0.30
CA PHE A 7 -57.02 -37.79 0.60
C PHE A 7 -56.53 -36.64 -0.23
N LEU A 8 -57.40 -35.71 -0.54
CA LEU A 8 -57.04 -34.40 -1.09
C LEU A 8 -56.27 -33.65 -0.02
N LEU A 9 -54.95 -33.53 -0.16
CA LEU A 9 -54.15 -32.56 0.58
C LEU A 9 -54.07 -31.27 -0.25
N LEU A 10 -54.84 -30.26 0.13
CA LEU A 10 -54.67 -28.89 -0.28
C LEU A 10 -53.30 -28.41 0.24
N ILE A 11 -52.29 -28.41 -0.63
CA ILE A 11 -51.05 -27.75 -0.37
C ILE A 11 -51.30 -26.25 -0.60
N PHE A 12 -51.48 -25.53 0.49
CA PHE A 12 -51.26 -24.08 0.52
C PHE A 12 -49.81 -23.84 0.13
N PHE A 13 -49.55 -23.40 -1.08
CA PHE A 13 -48.30 -22.71 -1.42
C PHE A 13 -48.29 -21.37 -0.71
N GLY A 14 -47.96 -21.38 0.55
CA GLY A 14 -47.42 -20.24 1.25
C GLY A 14 -46.07 -19.94 0.60
N GLY A 15 -45.98 -18.88 -0.12
CA GLY A 15 -44.69 -18.33 -0.63
C GLY A 15 -43.76 -18.06 0.53
N SER A 16 -43.06 -19.09 0.97
CA SER A 16 -41.83 -18.89 1.74
C SER A 16 -40.81 -18.30 0.78
N SER A 17 -40.67 -16.99 0.86
CA SER A 17 -39.48 -16.33 0.39
C SER A 17 -38.32 -17.04 1.06
N PHE A 18 -37.66 -17.94 0.34
CA PHE A 18 -36.32 -18.43 0.74
C PHE A 18 -35.42 -17.22 0.74
N LEU A 19 -35.30 -16.58 1.90
CA LEU A 19 -34.19 -15.69 2.20
C LEU A 19 -32.94 -16.55 2.05
N LEU A 20 -32.24 -16.38 0.94
CA LEU A 20 -30.87 -16.82 0.80
C LEU A 20 -30.14 -16.38 2.08
N PRO A 21 -29.30 -17.21 2.69
CA PRO A 21 -28.47 -16.78 3.81
C PRO A 21 -27.67 -15.57 3.30
N ALA A 22 -27.99 -14.39 3.81
CA ALA A 22 -27.29 -13.18 3.48
C ALA A 22 -25.82 -13.40 3.87
N GLN A 23 -24.95 -13.55 2.89
CA GLN A 23 -23.52 -13.42 3.14
C GLN A 23 -23.34 -12.17 4.00
N ASN A 24 -22.69 -12.30 5.15
CA ASN A 24 -22.48 -11.21 6.07
C ASN A 24 -21.72 -10.10 5.33
N ASN A 25 -22.42 -9.04 4.94
CA ASN A 25 -21.87 -7.87 4.26
C ASN A 25 -21.19 -6.91 5.25
N TYR A 26 -20.72 -7.42 6.39
CA TYR A 26 -20.12 -6.60 7.43
C TYR A 26 -18.80 -7.19 7.89
N GLN A 27 -17.81 -6.31 8.04
CA GLN A 27 -16.58 -6.61 8.76
C GLN A 27 -16.77 -6.27 10.23
N VAL A 28 -16.46 -7.22 11.10
CA VAL A 28 -16.44 -7.06 12.55
C VAL A 28 -14.99 -7.17 13.01
N GLN A 29 -14.41 -6.07 13.46
CA GLN A 29 -13.06 -6.02 14.01
C GLN A 29 -13.13 -5.80 15.51
N ARG A 30 -12.39 -6.59 16.27
CA ARG A 30 -12.28 -6.47 17.73
C ARG A 30 -10.87 -6.04 18.10
N PHE A 31 -10.77 -5.01 18.92
CA PHE A 31 -9.50 -4.50 19.41
C PHE A 31 -9.47 -4.65 20.93
N THR A 32 -8.38 -5.26 21.40
CA THR A 32 -8.10 -5.55 22.81
C THR A 32 -6.70 -5.04 23.16
N THR A 33 -6.26 -5.32 24.36
CA THR A 33 -4.87 -5.07 24.77
C THR A 33 -3.84 -5.75 23.88
N ASP A 34 -4.19 -6.88 23.25
CA ASP A 34 -3.28 -7.64 22.38
C ASP A 34 -2.98 -6.91 21.05
N ASN A 35 -3.84 -5.97 20.67
CA ASN A 35 -3.68 -5.20 19.43
C ASN A 35 -3.69 -3.67 19.65
N GLY A 36 -3.16 -3.24 20.79
CA GLY A 36 -2.78 -1.85 21.03
C GLY A 36 -3.75 -1.01 21.86
N LEU A 37 -4.85 -1.56 22.34
CA LEU A 37 -5.72 -0.86 23.28
C LEU A 37 -5.06 -0.85 24.68
N PRO A 38 -5.03 0.28 25.41
CA PRO A 38 -4.37 0.31 26.73
C PRO A 38 -5.08 -0.53 27.80
N SER A 39 -6.41 -0.69 27.70
CA SER A 39 -7.19 -1.56 28.57
C SER A 39 -8.46 -2.01 27.88
N ASN A 40 -8.92 -3.23 28.19
CA ASN A 40 -10.16 -3.79 27.64
C ASN A 40 -11.45 -3.20 28.31
N GLY A 41 -11.30 -2.52 29.44
CA GLY A 41 -12.40 -1.86 30.17
C GLY A 41 -12.68 -0.47 29.60
N ILE A 42 -13.73 -0.34 28.78
CA ILE A 42 -14.08 0.93 28.13
C ILE A 42 -14.94 1.77 29.09
N LYS A 43 -14.51 3.02 29.32
CA LYS A 43 -15.18 4.03 30.17
C LYS A 43 -15.87 5.14 29.37
N GLY A 44 -15.57 5.24 28.09
CA GLY A 44 -16.18 6.18 27.17
C GLY A 44 -15.67 5.97 25.74
N LEU A 45 -16.50 6.27 24.78
CA LEU A 45 -16.17 6.11 23.36
C LEU A 45 -16.86 7.21 22.58
N LYS A 46 -16.11 8.00 21.82
CA LYS A 46 -16.62 9.13 21.04
C LYS A 46 -15.96 9.24 19.68
N TRP A 47 -16.78 9.33 18.66
CA TRP A 47 -16.34 9.61 17.32
C TRP A 47 -16.24 11.13 17.07
N GLU A 48 -15.12 11.60 16.58
CA GLU A 48 -14.89 12.98 16.19
C GLU A 48 -14.93 13.11 14.66
N ALA A 49 -16.09 13.47 14.13
CA ALA A 49 -16.35 13.49 12.70
C ALA A 49 -15.47 14.50 11.93
N GLY A 50 -15.04 15.59 12.55
CA GLY A 50 -14.21 16.62 11.94
C GLY A 50 -12.78 16.15 11.65
N THR A 51 -12.20 15.40 12.59
CA THR A 51 -10.82 14.89 12.47
C THR A 51 -10.75 13.46 11.94
N GLY A 52 -11.86 12.71 12.01
CA GLY A 52 -11.89 11.29 11.65
C GLY A 52 -11.21 10.38 12.69
N PHE A 53 -11.17 10.77 13.95
CA PHE A 53 -10.61 9.99 15.04
C PHE A 53 -11.69 9.41 15.97
N LEU A 54 -11.45 8.20 16.42
CA LEU A 54 -12.20 7.58 17.51
C LEU A 54 -11.42 7.78 18.80
N TRP A 55 -12.02 8.48 19.76
CA TRP A 55 -11.48 8.68 21.08
C TRP A 55 -12.09 7.68 22.07
N VAL A 56 -11.24 7.03 22.85
CA VAL A 56 -11.64 5.98 23.79
C VAL A 56 -11.01 6.25 25.15
N ALA A 57 -11.84 6.39 26.16
CA ALA A 57 -11.42 6.42 27.56
C ALA A 57 -11.41 5.00 28.12
N THR A 58 -10.36 4.63 28.83
CA THR A 58 -10.18 3.30 29.41
C THR A 58 -9.76 3.37 30.89
N GLU A 59 -9.55 2.22 31.50
CA GLU A 59 -8.96 2.15 32.85
C GLU A 59 -7.46 2.42 32.91
N ALA A 60 -6.80 2.50 31.72
CA ALA A 60 -5.36 2.72 31.59
C ALA A 60 -5.04 3.87 30.61
N GLY A 61 -5.77 4.97 30.72
CA GLY A 61 -5.58 6.19 29.92
C GLY A 61 -6.62 6.38 28.84
N VAL A 62 -6.37 7.40 28.03
CA VAL A 62 -7.15 7.73 26.84
C VAL A 62 -6.40 7.26 25.62
N THR A 63 -7.11 6.74 24.66
CA THR A 63 -6.51 6.43 23.35
C THR A 63 -7.29 7.06 22.21
N ARG A 64 -6.55 7.49 21.20
CA ARG A 64 -7.07 7.94 19.93
C ARG A 64 -6.81 6.87 18.89
N TYR A 65 -7.83 6.38 18.24
CA TYR A 65 -7.75 5.43 17.16
C TYR A 65 -8.08 6.09 15.83
N ASN A 66 -7.21 5.93 14.83
CA ASN A 66 -7.35 6.57 13.54
C ASN A 66 -7.91 5.63 12.44
N GLY A 67 -8.21 4.38 12.78
CA GLY A 67 -8.61 3.33 11.85
C GLY A 67 -7.51 2.30 11.57
N SER A 68 -6.26 2.61 11.92
CA SER A 68 -5.10 1.71 11.79
C SER A 68 -4.34 1.56 13.11
N ASP A 69 -4.01 2.69 13.73
CA ASP A 69 -3.09 2.74 14.86
C ASP A 69 -3.70 3.43 16.07
N PHE A 70 -3.28 3.01 17.25
CA PHE A 70 -3.64 3.61 18.53
C PHE A 70 -2.55 4.57 19.00
N VAL A 71 -2.96 5.79 19.35
CA VAL A 71 -2.10 6.75 20.07
C VAL A 71 -2.60 6.80 21.49
N ILE A 72 -1.78 6.36 22.43
CA ILE A 72 -2.15 6.26 23.85
C ILE A 72 -1.68 7.52 24.57
N PHE A 73 -2.59 8.16 25.32
CA PHE A 73 -2.33 9.24 26.26
C PHE A 73 -2.35 8.67 27.66
N SER A 74 -1.20 8.58 28.28
CA SER A 74 -0.98 8.04 29.62
C SER A 74 -0.15 9.01 30.44
N LYS A 75 0.01 8.74 31.72
CA LYS A 75 0.84 9.55 32.63
C LYS A 75 2.28 9.72 32.14
N ALA A 76 2.78 8.71 31.42
CA ALA A 76 4.14 8.74 30.89
C ALA A 76 4.37 9.79 29.80
N ASN A 77 3.32 10.14 29.04
CA ASN A 77 3.42 11.07 27.91
C ASN A 77 2.47 12.27 27.99
N THR A 78 1.65 12.34 29.01
CA THR A 78 0.72 13.45 29.32
C THR A 78 0.82 13.70 30.81
N PRO A 79 1.81 14.49 31.27
CA PRO A 79 2.11 14.69 32.70
C PRO A 79 0.93 15.23 33.51
N GLU A 80 -0.01 15.92 32.84
CA GLU A 80 -1.22 16.45 33.43
C GLU A 80 -2.25 15.37 33.81
N LEU A 81 -2.08 14.12 33.32
CA LEU A 81 -2.86 12.96 33.76
C LEU A 81 -2.32 12.47 35.10
N PHE A 82 -2.97 12.86 36.21
CA PHE A 82 -2.58 12.39 37.55
C PHE A 82 -3.00 10.94 37.82
N SER A 83 -4.06 10.48 37.17
CA SER A 83 -4.49 9.08 37.14
C SER A 83 -4.71 8.61 35.71
N GLU A 84 -4.35 7.37 35.40
CA GLU A 84 -4.64 6.74 34.14
C GLU A 84 -6.07 6.18 34.07
N ARG A 85 -6.71 6.01 35.22
CA ARG A 85 -8.08 5.53 35.31
C ARG A 85 -9.05 6.62 34.91
N MET A 86 -9.64 6.49 33.74
CA MET A 86 -10.62 7.41 33.23
C MET A 86 -12.01 7.11 33.81
N LEU A 87 -12.77 8.13 34.08
CA LEU A 87 -14.13 7.99 34.61
C LEU A 87 -15.18 8.00 33.49
N PHE A 88 -15.06 8.94 32.58
CA PHE A 88 -16.00 9.11 31.47
C PHE A 88 -15.39 9.82 30.28
N MET A 89 -16.10 9.76 29.17
CA MET A 89 -15.87 10.59 27.98
C MET A 89 -17.22 11.03 27.45
N LEU A 90 -17.39 12.34 27.25
CA LEU A 90 -18.63 12.92 26.79
C LEU A 90 -18.41 13.93 25.67
N LYS A 91 -19.46 14.19 24.92
CA LYS A 91 -19.46 15.12 23.79
C LYS A 91 -20.52 16.20 24.08
N ASN A 92 -20.15 17.47 23.93
CA ASN A 92 -21.10 18.55 24.05
C ASN A 92 -21.92 18.75 22.74
N GLN A 93 -22.87 19.66 22.74
CA GLN A 93 -23.73 19.93 21.58
C GLN A 93 -22.95 20.50 20.37
N GLU A 94 -21.83 21.17 20.62
CA GLU A 94 -20.91 21.68 19.58
C GLU A 94 -20.02 20.60 19.02
N GLY A 95 -20.09 19.37 19.54
CA GLY A 95 -19.26 18.24 19.09
C GLY A 95 -17.89 18.14 19.75
N ARG A 96 -17.56 19.01 20.75
CA ARG A 96 -16.29 18.90 21.47
C ARG A 96 -16.32 17.73 22.45
N ILE A 97 -15.22 16.99 22.52
CA ILE A 97 -15.06 15.81 23.35
C ILE A 97 -14.29 16.19 24.62
N TYR A 98 -14.80 15.73 25.75
CA TYR A 98 -14.23 15.94 27.08
C TYR A 98 -14.09 14.60 27.79
N THR A 99 -13.06 14.47 28.62
CA THR A 99 -12.84 13.30 29.46
C THR A 99 -12.30 13.73 30.85
N SER A 100 -12.47 12.86 31.84
CA SER A 100 -11.94 13.10 33.18
C SER A 100 -11.25 11.86 33.72
N ASP A 101 -10.15 12.08 34.44
CA ASP A 101 -9.54 11.03 35.24
C ASP A 101 -10.24 10.90 36.61
N GLU A 102 -9.90 9.86 37.40
CA GLU A 102 -10.49 9.64 38.72
C GLU A 102 -10.07 10.69 39.75
N SER A 103 -9.02 11.45 39.50
CA SER A 103 -8.59 12.58 40.36
C SER A 103 -9.37 13.86 40.06
N GLY A 104 -10.31 13.84 39.12
CA GLY A 104 -11.13 14.99 38.76
C GLY A 104 -10.46 15.96 37.80
N ASN A 105 -9.34 15.60 37.18
CA ASN A 105 -8.74 16.40 36.12
C ASN A 105 -9.58 16.27 34.86
N ILE A 106 -9.89 17.41 34.24
CA ILE A 106 -10.69 17.45 33.01
C ILE A 106 -9.77 17.79 31.83
N PHE A 107 -9.98 17.07 30.78
CA PHE A 107 -9.29 17.24 29.50
C PHE A 107 -10.33 17.42 28.41
N PHE A 108 -9.95 18.16 27.37
CA PHE A 108 -10.74 18.21 26.15
C PHE A 108 -9.87 17.87 24.94
N VAL A 109 -10.52 17.40 23.90
CA VAL A 109 -9.88 17.07 22.64
C VAL A 109 -9.73 18.34 21.80
N LEU A 110 -8.49 18.60 21.35
CA LEU A 110 -8.18 19.68 20.43
C LEU A 110 -7.33 19.13 19.28
N GLY A 111 -7.94 19.00 18.10
CA GLY A 111 -7.29 18.37 16.95
C GLY A 111 -6.89 16.92 17.26
N SER A 112 -5.61 16.63 17.26
CA SER A 112 -5.10 15.27 17.50
C SER A 112 -4.68 15.00 18.96
N ARG A 113 -4.92 15.91 19.90
CA ARG A 113 -4.34 15.89 21.26
C ARG A 113 -5.37 16.06 22.35
N LEU A 114 -4.98 15.65 23.56
CA LEU A 114 -5.66 16.01 24.80
C LEU A 114 -5.05 17.29 25.35
N GLN A 115 -5.91 18.23 25.72
CA GLN A 115 -5.52 19.45 26.40
C GLN A 115 -6.12 19.50 27.80
N TYR A 116 -5.29 19.77 28.80
CA TYR A 116 -5.73 19.94 30.19
C TYR A 116 -6.54 21.23 30.35
N MET A 117 -7.66 21.14 31.06
CA MET A 117 -8.57 22.25 31.25
C MET A 117 -8.60 22.76 32.68
N GLY A 118 -8.43 21.86 33.63
CA GLY A 118 -8.47 22.17 35.03
C GLY A 118 -8.88 20.97 35.88
N GLN A 119 -8.82 21.13 37.20
CA GLN A 119 -9.23 20.12 38.14
C GLN A 119 -10.56 20.50 38.82
N VAL A 120 -11.49 19.57 38.87
CA VAL A 120 -12.69 19.66 39.67
C VAL A 120 -12.42 18.98 40.98
N GLN A 121 -12.47 19.73 42.11
CA GLN A 121 -12.44 19.11 43.44
C GLN A 121 -13.71 18.28 43.62
N LEU A 122 -13.54 16.95 43.64
CA LEU A 122 -14.61 16.03 43.99
C LEU A 122 -14.87 16.18 45.49
N ASP A 123 -16.04 16.72 45.87
CA ASP A 123 -16.42 16.85 47.28
C ASP A 123 -16.68 15.45 47.85
N THR A 124 -16.03 15.12 48.94
CA THR A 124 -16.12 13.83 49.64
C THR A 124 -17.37 13.67 50.48
N ARG A 125 -18.24 14.70 50.55
CA ARG A 125 -19.50 14.59 51.29
C ARG A 125 -20.51 13.71 50.56
N PRO A 126 -21.27 12.89 51.27
CA PRO A 126 -22.33 12.06 50.65
C PRO A 126 -23.54 12.93 50.32
N SER A 127 -23.44 13.82 49.34
CA SER A 127 -24.62 14.45 48.76
C SER A 127 -25.11 13.58 47.62
N THR A 128 -26.40 13.35 47.56
CA THR A 128 -27.09 12.46 46.64
C THR A 128 -26.95 12.82 45.16
N PHE A 129 -26.49 14.03 44.85
CA PHE A 129 -26.31 14.53 43.49
C PHE A 129 -25.02 15.32 43.34
N ARG A 130 -24.14 14.86 42.49
CA ARG A 130 -22.96 15.57 42.07
C ARG A 130 -23.15 16.07 40.61
N LEU A 131 -23.45 17.34 40.49
CA LEU A 131 -23.55 18.02 39.21
C LEU A 131 -22.15 18.51 38.81
N VAL A 132 -21.55 17.87 37.83
CA VAL A 132 -20.41 18.40 37.11
C VAL A 132 -20.88 18.74 35.70
N GLY A 133 -20.91 20.01 35.37
CA GLY A 133 -21.34 20.47 34.05
C GLY A 133 -20.26 21.32 33.37
N LEU A 134 -20.23 21.30 32.10
CA LEU A 134 -19.38 22.13 31.25
C LEU A 134 -20.24 23.20 30.57
N ALA A 135 -19.88 24.48 30.71
CA ALA A 135 -20.54 25.57 29.98
C ALA A 135 -20.08 25.58 28.52
N ALA A 136 -20.88 26.12 27.61
CA ALA A 136 -20.51 26.38 26.23
C ALA A 136 -19.23 27.22 26.09
N SER A 137 -18.94 28.06 27.12
CA SER A 137 -17.72 28.85 27.24
C SER A 137 -16.47 28.05 27.63
N GLY A 138 -16.61 26.73 27.87
CA GLY A 138 -15.51 25.90 28.36
C GLY A 138 -15.23 26.03 29.84
N THR A 139 -16.10 26.68 30.63
CA THR A 139 -15.92 26.85 32.06
C THR A 139 -16.57 25.71 32.84
N LEU A 140 -15.83 25.08 33.72
CA LEU A 140 -16.31 24.03 34.62
C LEU A 140 -17.14 24.63 35.77
N PHE A 141 -18.29 24.04 36.05
CA PHE A 141 -19.13 24.43 37.16
C PHE A 141 -19.18 23.33 38.23
N ARG A 142 -18.93 23.75 39.43
CA ARG A 142 -19.27 23.00 40.62
C ARG A 142 -20.60 23.58 41.14
N GLN A 143 -21.53 22.71 41.58
CA GLN A 143 -22.72 22.99 42.34
C GLN A 143 -22.77 24.40 42.98
N SER A 144 -22.74 25.46 42.23
CA SER A 144 -22.91 26.83 42.64
C SER A 144 -24.05 27.43 41.85
N ASN A 145 -24.74 28.37 42.44
CA ASN A 145 -26.02 28.94 42.05
C ASN A 145 -26.07 29.67 40.68
N THR A 146 -25.10 29.40 39.84
CA THR A 146 -24.99 30.03 38.51
C THR A 146 -24.70 28.99 37.46
N LEU A 147 -25.75 28.43 36.88
CA LEU A 147 -25.67 27.65 35.64
C LEU A 147 -25.94 28.59 34.44
N PRO A 148 -25.04 28.71 33.52
CA PRO A 148 -25.40 29.35 32.25
C PRO A 148 -26.09 28.32 31.37
N ALA A 149 -27.06 28.83 30.71
CA ALA A 149 -27.92 28.38 29.68
C ALA A 149 -27.60 27.13 28.87
N ALA A 150 -28.64 26.41 28.58
CA ALA A 150 -29.03 25.66 27.38
C ALA A 150 -28.09 24.54 26.82
N ASP A 151 -26.80 24.47 27.14
CA ASP A 151 -25.86 23.55 26.47
C ASP A 151 -25.39 22.36 27.30
N PHE A 152 -26.08 22.14 28.43
CA PHE A 152 -25.70 21.09 29.38
C PHE A 152 -26.41 19.78 29.14
N GLY A 153 -25.61 18.78 28.84
CA GLY A 153 -25.99 17.43 29.07
C GLY A 153 -24.80 16.69 29.68
N PHE A 154 -25.00 15.93 30.70
CA PHE A 154 -23.96 15.09 31.26
C PHE A 154 -24.45 13.65 31.42
N ASN A 155 -23.51 12.74 31.34
CA ASN A 155 -23.73 11.34 31.63
C ASN A 155 -22.63 10.89 32.59
N PHE A 156 -22.98 10.67 33.84
CA PHE A 156 -22.04 10.32 34.87
C PHE A 156 -22.55 9.14 35.68
N ASN A 157 -21.85 8.01 35.66
CA ASN A 157 -22.11 6.83 36.51
C ASN A 157 -23.61 6.49 36.73
N LYS A 158 -24.40 6.40 35.64
CA LYS A 158 -25.85 6.19 35.63
C LYS A 158 -26.68 7.46 35.91
N GLU A 159 -26.09 8.61 35.95
CA GLU A 159 -26.79 9.89 36.01
C GLU A 159 -26.79 10.56 34.64
N LEU A 160 -27.95 10.97 34.17
CA LEU A 160 -28.11 11.63 32.89
C LEU A 160 -28.87 12.94 33.12
N GLY A 161 -28.25 14.07 32.81
CA GLY A 161 -28.91 15.39 32.83
C GLY A 161 -29.24 15.83 31.41
N ILE A 162 -30.51 16.09 31.13
CA ILE A 162 -30.97 16.56 29.82
C ILE A 162 -31.53 17.97 29.99
N PRO A 163 -30.92 19.00 29.35
CA PRO A 163 -31.44 20.37 29.48
C PRO A 163 -32.77 20.52 28.75
N VAL A 164 -33.71 21.14 29.38
CA VAL A 164 -35.01 21.54 28.83
C VAL A 164 -34.97 23.01 28.41
N SER A 165 -34.39 23.85 29.25
CA SER A 165 -34.18 25.29 29.02
C SER A 165 -32.90 25.77 29.72
N SER A 166 -32.59 27.03 29.59
CA SER A 166 -31.45 27.66 30.27
C SER A 166 -31.50 27.61 31.81
N SER A 167 -32.67 27.31 32.37
CA SER A 167 -32.89 27.29 33.82
C SER A 167 -33.47 25.98 34.32
N ARG A 168 -33.64 24.96 33.45
CA ARG A 168 -34.30 23.71 33.80
C ARG A 168 -33.62 22.49 33.17
N ILE A 169 -33.31 21.48 34.00
CA ILE A 169 -32.68 20.23 33.62
C ILE A 169 -33.51 19.05 34.12
N ILE A 170 -33.79 18.10 33.29
CA ILE A 170 -34.31 16.80 33.70
C ILE A 170 -33.15 15.89 34.06
N LEU A 171 -33.14 15.39 35.29
CA LEU A 171 -32.14 14.47 35.81
C LEU A 171 -32.73 13.07 35.85
N PHE A 172 -32.00 12.11 35.29
CA PHE A 172 -32.33 10.68 35.35
C PHE A 172 -31.22 9.97 36.15
N HIS A 173 -31.55 9.47 37.32
CA HIS A 173 -30.62 8.81 38.22
C HIS A 173 -31.24 7.54 38.80
N LYS A 174 -30.54 6.39 38.69
CA LYS A 174 -30.96 5.09 39.25
C LYS A 174 -32.45 4.80 38.98
N ASP A 175 -32.82 4.85 37.69
CA ASP A 175 -34.14 4.59 37.16
C ASP A 175 -35.26 5.59 37.65
N SER A 176 -34.87 6.68 38.28
CA SER A 176 -35.75 7.73 38.75
C SER A 176 -35.53 9.06 38.03
N LEU A 177 -36.60 9.77 37.79
CA LEU A 177 -36.65 11.06 37.12
C LEU A 177 -36.80 12.18 38.14
N TYR A 178 -36.04 13.23 37.94
CA TYR A 178 -36.06 14.43 38.77
C TYR A 178 -36.11 15.67 37.89
N ASP A 179 -36.80 16.70 38.38
CA ASP A 179 -36.81 18.06 37.79
C ASP A 179 -35.89 18.97 38.60
N TYR A 180 -34.88 19.51 37.95
CA TYR A 180 -33.98 20.47 38.59
C TYR A 180 -34.12 21.83 37.91
N ARG A 181 -34.40 22.85 38.74
CA ARG A 181 -34.47 24.24 38.29
C ARG A 181 -33.37 25.07 38.95
N LEU A 182 -32.83 26.00 38.15
CA LEU A 182 -31.78 26.88 38.64
C LEU A 182 -32.21 27.60 39.94
N GLY A 183 -31.37 27.58 40.96
CA GLY A 183 -31.67 28.17 42.28
C GLY A 183 -32.25 27.17 43.30
N GLN A 184 -32.67 25.98 42.93
CA GLN A 184 -33.09 24.95 43.87
C GLN A 184 -31.88 24.29 44.54
N ARG A 185 -31.99 23.95 45.84
CA ARG A 185 -30.95 23.23 46.56
C ARG A 185 -30.83 21.77 46.13
N GLU A 186 -31.97 21.12 45.85
CA GLU A 186 -32.05 19.71 45.47
C GLU A 186 -33.03 19.55 44.33
N PRO A 187 -32.80 18.55 43.42
CA PRO A 187 -33.76 18.20 42.39
C PRO A 187 -35.05 17.63 42.99
N ALA A 188 -36.19 18.01 42.42
CA ALA A 188 -37.48 17.48 42.84
C ALA A 188 -37.68 16.08 42.23
N PHE A 189 -37.93 15.07 43.06
CA PHE A 189 -38.32 13.72 42.59
C PHE A 189 -39.67 13.80 41.88
N ILE A 190 -39.75 13.14 40.73
CA ILE A 190 -40.95 13.11 39.89
C ILE A 190 -41.57 11.71 39.86
N THR A 191 -40.81 10.73 39.39
CA THR A 191 -41.27 9.35 39.19
C THR A 191 -40.12 8.39 39.06
N SER A 192 -40.39 7.11 39.24
CA SER A 192 -39.47 6.00 38.91
C SER A 192 -40.00 5.18 37.75
N PHE A 193 -39.08 4.61 36.99
CA PHE A 193 -39.35 3.69 35.88
C PHE A 193 -38.89 2.30 36.26
N GLU A 194 -39.11 1.35 35.34
CA GLU A 194 -38.58 0.02 35.51
C GLU A 194 -37.03 0.01 35.54
N PRO A 195 -36.42 -1.00 36.14
CA PRO A 195 -34.94 -1.11 36.16
C PRO A 195 -34.33 -1.11 34.77
N ASN A 196 -33.29 -0.27 34.60
CA ASN A 196 -32.59 -0.04 33.33
C ASN A 196 -33.41 0.67 32.26
N ALA A 197 -34.47 1.38 32.62
CA ALA A 197 -35.11 2.36 31.74
C ALA A 197 -34.10 3.40 31.26
N LYS A 198 -34.37 4.01 30.10
CA LYS A 198 -33.53 5.08 29.52
C LYS A 198 -34.40 6.24 29.11
N VAL A 199 -34.03 7.43 29.57
CA VAL A 199 -34.62 8.69 29.13
C VAL A 199 -33.69 9.28 28.05
N PHE A 200 -34.26 9.80 26.97
CA PHE A 200 -33.49 10.41 25.89
C PHE A 200 -34.29 11.54 25.21
N ARG A 201 -33.55 12.40 24.51
CA ARG A 201 -34.14 13.48 23.70
C ARG A 201 -33.87 13.25 22.23
N LEU A 202 -34.91 13.32 21.39
CA LEU A 202 -34.81 13.15 19.97
C LEU A 202 -35.77 14.09 19.26
N GLY A 203 -35.28 14.85 18.27
CA GLY A 203 -36.09 15.81 17.53
C GLY A 203 -36.81 16.86 18.41
N GLY A 204 -36.18 17.27 19.52
CA GLY A 204 -36.74 18.19 20.48
C GLY A 204 -37.73 17.59 21.48
N ALA A 205 -38.19 16.36 21.28
CA ALA A 205 -39.10 15.66 22.19
C ALA A 205 -38.33 14.73 23.14
N PHE A 206 -38.93 14.44 24.29
CA PHE A 206 -38.40 13.53 25.29
C PHE A 206 -39.10 12.19 25.22
N PHE A 207 -38.34 11.15 25.43
CA PHE A 207 -38.81 9.76 25.36
C PHE A 207 -38.24 8.96 26.54
N VAL A 208 -39.00 7.93 26.91
CA VAL A 208 -38.56 6.86 27.81
C VAL A 208 -38.57 5.56 27.07
N PHE A 209 -37.50 4.81 27.18
CA PHE A 209 -37.42 3.44 26.75
C PHE A 209 -37.45 2.51 27.97
N ASN A 210 -38.43 1.67 28.02
CA ASN A 210 -38.59 0.58 28.97
C ASN A 210 -38.41 -0.74 28.27
N ARG A 211 -37.70 -1.68 28.85
CA ARG A 211 -37.46 -2.99 28.24
C ARG A 211 -38.75 -3.81 28.05
N SER A 212 -39.65 -3.72 29.01
CA SER A 212 -40.90 -4.49 29.00
C SER A 212 -41.97 -3.84 28.14
N SER A 213 -42.17 -2.53 28.26
CA SER A 213 -43.27 -1.79 27.63
C SER A 213 -42.87 -1.02 26.37
N GLY A 214 -41.57 -0.98 26.02
CA GLY A 214 -41.08 -0.31 24.81
C GLY A 214 -40.91 1.19 24.98
N PHE A 215 -41.27 1.95 23.98
CA PHE A 215 -41.08 3.41 23.94
C PHE A 215 -42.32 4.16 24.36
N ALA A 216 -42.10 5.25 25.13
CA ALA A 216 -43.14 6.21 25.46
C ALA A 216 -42.63 7.64 25.28
N ARG A 217 -43.44 8.54 24.79
CA ARG A 217 -43.16 9.98 24.77
C ARG A 217 -43.39 10.57 26.16
N LEU A 218 -42.43 11.29 26.65
CA LEU A 218 -42.49 11.96 27.94
C LEU A 218 -42.82 13.44 27.74
N ASN A 219 -43.90 13.90 28.34
CA ASN A 219 -44.19 15.33 28.44
C ASN A 219 -43.46 15.86 29.69
N VAL A 220 -42.48 16.73 29.49
CA VAL A 220 -41.62 17.24 30.56
C VAL A 220 -42.30 18.29 31.48
N ASP A 221 -43.45 18.80 31.09
CA ASP A 221 -44.21 19.81 31.89
C ASP A 221 -45.24 19.13 32.78
N THR A 222 -45.89 18.10 32.28
CA THR A 222 -46.89 17.31 33.06
C THR A 222 -46.34 15.99 33.60
N PHE A 223 -45.13 15.59 33.14
CA PHE A 223 -44.47 14.34 33.48
C PHE A 223 -45.27 13.06 33.11
N ARG A 224 -46.25 13.22 32.25
CA ARG A 224 -47.05 12.08 31.75
C ARG A 224 -46.33 11.41 30.61
N THR A 225 -46.38 10.08 30.58
CA THR A 225 -45.88 9.24 29.48
C THR A 225 -47.03 8.79 28.60
N MET A 226 -46.81 8.80 27.28
CA MET A 226 -47.75 8.27 26.29
C MET A 226 -47.02 7.19 25.48
N PRO A 227 -47.56 5.96 25.44
CA PRO A 227 -46.94 4.90 24.61
C PRO A 227 -46.72 5.36 23.17
N MET A 228 -45.58 5.05 22.61
CA MET A 228 -45.19 5.44 21.28
C MET A 228 -44.77 4.18 20.51
N PRO A 229 -45.54 3.71 19.54
CA PRO A 229 -45.11 2.61 18.67
C PRO A 229 -43.91 3.02 17.85
N ILE A 230 -43.02 2.06 17.63
CA ILE A 230 -41.86 2.23 16.76
C ILE A 230 -42.14 1.54 15.41
N LYS A 231 -41.92 2.26 14.32
CA LYS A 231 -41.97 1.71 12.97
C LYS A 231 -40.57 1.23 12.59
N ILE A 232 -40.41 -0.07 12.44
CA ILE A 232 -39.16 -0.66 11.96
C ILE A 232 -39.22 -0.65 10.42
N ILE A 233 -38.23 -0.03 9.82
CA ILE A 233 -38.05 -0.04 8.35
C ILE A 233 -37.17 -1.24 8.04
N ASP A 234 -37.60 -2.05 7.08
CA ASP A 234 -36.90 -3.25 6.63
C ASP A 234 -36.85 -4.34 7.73
N PRO A 235 -37.98 -5.07 7.96
CA PRO A 235 -38.09 -5.97 9.08
C PRO A 235 -37.36 -7.29 8.87
N VAL A 236 -36.09 -7.33 9.23
CA VAL A 236 -35.53 -8.59 9.72
C VAL A 236 -36.11 -8.76 11.12
N THR A 237 -37.05 -9.67 11.29
CA THR A 237 -37.73 -9.89 12.58
C THR A 237 -36.73 -10.41 13.59
N PRO A 238 -36.47 -9.67 14.69
CA PRO A 238 -35.68 -10.22 15.78
C PRO A 238 -36.40 -11.42 16.39
N SER A 239 -35.69 -12.46 16.80
CA SER A 239 -36.26 -13.57 17.55
C SER A 239 -36.83 -13.06 18.87
N ALA A 240 -38.03 -13.46 19.19
CA ALA A 240 -38.71 -13.11 20.44
C ALA A 240 -37.87 -13.53 21.67
N GLY A 241 -37.76 -12.64 22.67
CA GLY A 241 -36.99 -12.89 23.91
C GLY A 241 -35.57 -12.41 23.97
N VAL A 242 -35.10 -11.69 22.96
CA VAL A 242 -33.72 -11.18 22.91
C VAL A 242 -33.52 -9.92 23.76
N TYR A 243 -32.32 -9.81 24.34
CA TYR A 243 -31.91 -8.66 25.14
C TYR A 243 -31.92 -7.37 24.34
N LYS A 244 -32.70 -6.36 24.80
CA LYS A 244 -32.79 -5.03 24.17
C LYS A 244 -31.99 -4.01 24.96
N ARG A 245 -31.21 -3.15 24.30
CA ARG A 245 -30.48 -2.09 24.92
C ARG A 245 -30.48 -0.83 24.06
N LEU A 246 -30.78 0.31 24.70
CA LEU A 246 -30.74 1.63 24.08
C LEU A 246 -29.47 2.36 24.52
N PHE A 247 -28.74 2.90 23.56
CA PHE A 247 -27.59 3.78 23.77
C PHE A 247 -27.96 5.17 23.30
N TRP A 248 -27.87 6.10 24.22
CA TRP A 248 -28.01 7.51 23.94
C TRP A 248 -27.33 8.34 25.03
N GLU A 249 -26.66 9.41 24.62
CA GLU A 249 -26.04 10.40 25.47
C GLU A 249 -26.29 11.78 24.88
N ASN A 250 -26.18 12.84 25.73
CA ASN A 250 -26.21 14.19 25.21
C ASN A 250 -25.09 14.39 24.17
N GLY A 251 -25.41 15.07 23.08
CA GLY A 251 -24.51 15.21 21.93
C GLY A 251 -24.64 14.13 20.87
N MET A 252 -25.32 13.01 21.13
CA MET A 252 -25.72 12.06 20.09
C MET A 252 -26.94 12.58 19.34
N LYS A 253 -26.83 12.62 18.01
CA LYS A 253 -27.95 13.05 17.14
C LYS A 253 -29.12 12.06 17.19
N ASN A 254 -28.82 10.79 17.14
CA ASN A 254 -29.79 9.71 17.09
C ASN A 254 -29.42 8.61 18.11
N PRO A 255 -30.38 8.08 18.87
CA PRO A 255 -30.15 6.91 19.71
C PRO A 255 -29.91 5.66 18.88
N ILE A 256 -29.14 4.72 19.46
CA ILE A 256 -28.87 3.41 18.88
C ILE A 256 -29.58 2.34 19.72
N LEU A 257 -30.50 1.61 19.09
CA LEU A 257 -31.14 0.46 19.68
C LEU A 257 -30.43 -0.81 19.23
N ILE A 258 -30.03 -1.66 20.17
CA ILE A 258 -29.44 -2.98 19.87
C ILE A 258 -30.34 -4.05 20.45
N GLU A 259 -30.73 -5.00 19.63
CA GLU A 259 -31.53 -6.16 20.00
C GLU A 259 -30.91 -7.43 19.38
N GLY A 260 -30.36 -8.30 20.23
CA GLY A 260 -29.58 -9.44 19.76
C GLY A 260 -28.37 -9.02 18.92
N SER A 261 -28.26 -9.54 17.72
CA SER A 261 -27.22 -9.20 16.76
C SER A 261 -27.54 -8.00 15.87
N MET A 262 -28.68 -7.36 16.08
CA MET A 262 -29.14 -6.25 15.23
C MET A 262 -28.93 -4.90 15.91
N ALA A 263 -28.58 -3.91 15.14
CA ALA A 263 -28.51 -2.51 15.57
C ALA A 263 -29.34 -1.60 14.66
N TRP A 264 -30.07 -0.67 15.25
CA TRP A 264 -30.87 0.33 14.57
C TRP A 264 -30.56 1.71 15.08
N LYS A 265 -30.66 2.66 14.18
CA LYS A 265 -30.69 4.10 14.46
C LYS A 265 -32.13 4.52 14.62
N LEU A 266 -32.45 5.26 15.68
CA LEU A 266 -33.76 5.83 15.90
C LEU A 266 -33.83 7.24 15.35
N GLU A 267 -34.92 7.52 14.65
CA GLU A 267 -35.29 8.83 14.14
C GLU A 267 -36.69 9.21 14.60
N TYR A 268 -36.96 10.50 14.78
CA TYR A 268 -38.26 11.01 15.11
C TYR A 268 -38.69 12.08 14.12
N GLY A 269 -39.86 11.91 13.54
CA GLY A 269 -40.44 12.79 12.53
C GLY A 269 -41.96 12.82 12.58
N LYS A 270 -42.59 13.23 11.50
CA LYS A 270 -44.06 13.33 11.36
C LYS A 270 -44.75 11.98 11.59
N ASP A 271 -44.13 10.88 11.23
CA ASP A 271 -44.67 9.53 11.36
C ASP A 271 -44.36 8.84 12.70
N GLY A 272 -43.82 9.57 13.68
CA GLY A 272 -43.45 9.05 15.00
C GLY A 272 -41.99 8.56 15.07
N LEU A 273 -41.75 7.56 15.95
CA LEU A 273 -40.43 6.91 16.07
C LEU A 273 -40.21 5.89 14.96
N VAL A 274 -39.10 6.01 14.30
CA VAL A 274 -38.70 5.12 13.19
C VAL A 274 -37.35 4.52 13.51
N ALA A 275 -37.22 3.19 13.39
CA ALA A 275 -35.96 2.47 13.50
C ALA A 275 -35.42 2.13 12.11
N ARG A 276 -34.23 2.63 11.79
CA ARG A 276 -33.52 2.28 10.54
C ARG A 276 -32.37 1.33 10.86
N PRO A 277 -32.21 0.25 10.10
CA PRO A 277 -31.16 -0.74 10.36
C PRO A 277 -29.77 -0.09 10.17
N ILE A 278 -28.85 -0.42 11.06
CA ILE A 278 -27.41 -0.11 10.94
C ILE A 278 -26.67 -1.37 10.50
N CYS A 279 -26.82 -2.46 11.26
CA CYS A 279 -26.18 -3.75 10.94
C CYS A 279 -26.94 -4.94 11.58
N THR A 280 -26.62 -6.15 11.13
CA THR A 280 -27.22 -7.41 11.58
C THR A 280 -26.22 -8.34 12.29
N VAL A 281 -25.00 -7.88 12.56
CA VAL A 281 -23.88 -8.72 13.00
C VAL A 281 -23.26 -8.25 14.32
N VAL A 282 -24.00 -7.56 15.15
CA VAL A 282 -23.51 -7.17 16.47
C VAL A 282 -23.19 -8.42 17.28
N PRO A 283 -21.94 -8.57 17.80
CA PRO A 283 -21.59 -9.72 18.62
C PRO A 283 -22.39 -9.75 19.92
N THR A 284 -22.98 -10.90 20.22
CA THR A 284 -23.82 -11.11 21.42
C THR A 284 -23.04 -11.64 22.62
N ASP A 285 -21.76 -11.97 22.42
CA ASP A 285 -20.86 -12.52 23.43
C ASP A 285 -20.23 -11.48 24.37
N ALA A 286 -20.49 -10.19 24.15
CA ALA A 286 -19.88 -9.10 24.90
C ALA A 286 -20.94 -8.19 25.56
N LEU A 287 -20.70 -7.82 26.80
CA LEU A 287 -21.51 -6.80 27.48
C LEU A 287 -21.16 -5.41 26.94
N LEU A 288 -22.03 -4.85 26.11
CA LEU A 288 -21.84 -3.53 25.51
C LEU A 288 -22.05 -2.43 26.55
N SER A 289 -21.18 -1.44 26.58
CA SER A 289 -21.24 -0.30 27.49
C SER A 289 -21.53 1.00 26.75
N TYR A 290 -20.98 1.13 25.55
CA TYR A 290 -21.07 2.33 24.70
C TYR A 290 -21.36 1.94 23.27
N ALA A 291 -22.08 2.80 22.55
CA ALA A 291 -22.26 2.70 21.11
C ALA A 291 -22.21 4.08 20.47
N GLU A 292 -21.52 4.20 19.37
CA GLU A 292 -21.42 5.43 18.56
C GLU A 292 -21.53 5.04 17.10
N TYR A 293 -22.31 5.77 16.34
CA TYR A 293 -22.51 5.49 14.91
C TYR A 293 -22.24 6.74 14.09
N ASP A 294 -21.30 6.63 13.17
CA ASP A 294 -21.06 7.68 12.18
C ASP A 294 -21.84 7.41 10.91
N GLU A 295 -22.88 8.21 10.65
CA GLU A 295 -23.70 8.09 9.43
C GLU A 295 -22.91 8.32 8.15
N LYS A 296 -21.94 9.23 8.19
CA LYS A 296 -21.12 9.57 7.03
C LYS A 296 -20.22 8.39 6.66
N SER A 297 -19.59 7.76 7.60
CA SER A 297 -18.77 6.59 7.41
C SER A 297 -19.54 5.26 7.50
N GLY A 298 -20.78 5.15 8.08
CA GLY A 298 -21.58 3.95 8.39
C GLY A 298 -20.81 2.97 9.26
N ILE A 299 -19.88 3.49 10.05
CA ILE A 299 -19.13 2.68 10.99
C ILE A 299 -19.87 2.72 12.32
N LEU A 300 -20.14 1.56 12.86
CA LEU A 300 -20.65 1.38 14.20
C LEU A 300 -19.49 1.01 15.14
N PHE A 301 -19.28 1.84 16.14
CA PHE A 301 -18.30 1.62 17.19
C PHE A 301 -19.01 1.17 18.46
N LEU A 302 -18.55 0.08 19.05
CA LEU A 302 -19.09 -0.48 20.28
C LEU A 302 -17.98 -0.60 21.32
N GLY A 303 -18.20 0.01 22.48
CA GLY A 303 -17.35 -0.16 23.65
C GLY A 303 -17.92 -1.26 24.55
N THR A 304 -17.06 -2.16 25.03
CA THR A 304 -17.48 -3.25 25.92
C THR A 304 -16.98 -3.05 27.34
N HIS A 305 -17.56 -3.78 28.27
CA HIS A 305 -17.14 -3.72 29.67
C HIS A 305 -15.74 -4.32 29.91
N SER A 306 -15.37 -5.37 29.18
CA SER A 306 -14.16 -6.15 29.43
C SER A 306 -13.50 -6.77 28.17
N ARG A 307 -14.04 -6.53 26.98
CA ARG A 307 -13.57 -7.13 25.73
C ARG A 307 -13.11 -6.09 24.70
N GLY A 308 -12.72 -4.91 25.18
CA GLY A 308 -12.21 -3.83 24.34
C GLY A 308 -13.27 -3.16 23.48
N ILE A 309 -12.90 -2.73 22.29
CA ILE A 309 -13.80 -2.09 21.33
C ILE A 309 -14.08 -3.02 20.14
N ILE A 310 -15.27 -2.87 19.58
CA ILE A 310 -15.71 -3.58 18.39
C ILE A 310 -16.04 -2.52 17.36
N VAL A 311 -15.49 -2.66 16.17
CA VAL A 311 -15.74 -1.80 15.03
C VAL A 311 -16.46 -2.61 13.97
N ILE A 312 -17.65 -2.19 13.61
CA ILE A 312 -18.48 -2.85 12.59
C ILE A 312 -18.64 -1.89 11.41
N ARG A 313 -18.26 -2.34 10.24
CA ARG A 313 -18.44 -1.61 8.99
C ARG A 313 -19.07 -2.49 7.94
N GLU A 314 -19.90 -1.91 7.10
CA GLU A 314 -20.51 -2.59 6.00
C GLU A 314 -19.51 -2.68 4.83
N ASP A 315 -19.30 -3.89 4.32
CA ASP A 315 -18.53 -4.10 3.12
C ASP A 315 -19.36 -3.68 1.89
N ARG A 316 -18.75 -2.83 1.06
CA ARG A 316 -19.34 -2.36 -0.20
C ARG A 316 -18.90 -3.18 -1.39
N VAL A 317 -17.84 -3.93 -1.19
CA VAL A 317 -17.27 -4.84 -2.16
C VAL A 317 -17.43 -6.25 -1.61
N ARG A 318 -17.99 -7.14 -2.39
CA ARG A 318 -18.20 -8.53 -1.95
C ARG A 318 -17.88 -9.50 -3.07
N SER A 319 -17.39 -10.66 -2.69
CA SER A 319 -17.22 -11.78 -3.61
C SER A 319 -18.52 -12.58 -3.71
N VAL A 320 -18.95 -12.87 -4.92
CA VAL A 320 -20.16 -13.65 -5.22
C VAL A 320 -19.75 -14.92 -5.94
N LYS A 321 -20.12 -16.05 -5.34
CA LYS A 321 -19.79 -17.38 -5.84
C LYS A 321 -21.04 -18.22 -5.97
N ARG A 322 -20.89 -19.34 -6.64
CA ARG A 322 -21.93 -20.35 -6.68
C ARG A 322 -22.11 -21.00 -5.28
N ASP A 323 -23.35 -21.14 -4.87
CA ASP A 323 -23.71 -21.81 -3.63
C ASP A 323 -24.78 -22.94 -3.94
N PRO A 324 -24.56 -24.16 -3.54
CA PRO A 324 -23.34 -24.70 -2.94
C PRO A 324 -22.16 -24.81 -3.94
N PRO A 325 -20.90 -24.72 -3.46
CA PRO A 325 -19.75 -24.89 -4.31
C PRO A 325 -19.71 -26.34 -4.87
N VAL A 326 -19.25 -26.47 -6.12
CA VAL A 326 -19.06 -27.80 -6.73
C VAL A 326 -17.61 -28.20 -6.52
N PRO A 327 -17.31 -29.33 -5.91
CA PRO A 327 -15.96 -29.83 -5.76
C PRO A 327 -15.27 -29.96 -7.12
N ASP A 328 -13.98 -29.67 -7.16
CA ASP A 328 -13.10 -29.77 -8.35
C ASP A 328 -13.49 -28.90 -9.55
N GLN A 329 -14.39 -27.95 -9.38
CA GLN A 329 -14.74 -27.01 -10.44
C GLN A 329 -13.90 -25.75 -10.36
N ILE A 330 -13.41 -25.31 -11.51
CA ILE A 330 -12.72 -24.03 -11.65
C ILE A 330 -13.72 -22.92 -11.41
N THR A 331 -13.43 -22.04 -10.44
CA THR A 331 -14.27 -20.91 -10.04
C THR A 331 -13.87 -19.59 -10.71
N SER A 332 -12.76 -19.58 -11.45
CA SER A 332 -12.32 -18.37 -12.13
C SER A 332 -13.27 -17.98 -13.26
N THR A 333 -13.58 -16.70 -13.33
CA THR A 333 -14.46 -16.10 -14.33
C THR A 333 -13.73 -15.05 -15.12
N TYR A 334 -14.08 -14.89 -16.40
CA TYR A 334 -13.43 -13.89 -17.28
C TYR A 334 -14.45 -12.95 -17.92
N SER A 335 -15.35 -13.44 -18.77
CA SER A 335 -16.45 -12.62 -19.30
C SER A 335 -17.75 -12.91 -18.57
N GLN A 336 -18.67 -11.98 -18.64
CA GLN A 336 -19.96 -12.04 -17.94
C GLN A 336 -21.04 -11.25 -18.71
N VAL A 337 -22.29 -11.65 -18.56
CA VAL A 337 -23.44 -10.91 -19.11
C VAL A 337 -24.54 -10.78 -18.07
N ALA A 338 -25.17 -9.62 -18.03
CA ALA A 338 -26.31 -9.38 -17.15
C ALA A 338 -27.58 -9.99 -17.76
N LEU A 339 -28.33 -10.72 -16.93
CA LEU A 339 -29.60 -11.29 -17.30
C LEU A 339 -30.76 -10.36 -16.90
N SER A 340 -31.90 -10.49 -17.57
CA SER A 340 -33.07 -9.62 -17.34
C SER A 340 -33.62 -9.69 -15.91
N ASN A 341 -33.34 -10.76 -15.18
CA ASN A 341 -33.73 -10.94 -13.79
C ASN A 341 -32.75 -10.36 -12.76
N GLY A 342 -31.71 -9.64 -13.21
CA GLY A 342 -30.67 -9.05 -12.36
C GLY A 342 -29.55 -9.99 -11.94
N SER A 343 -29.57 -11.25 -12.36
CA SER A 343 -28.47 -12.19 -12.17
C SER A 343 -27.40 -12.01 -13.25
N VAL A 344 -26.26 -12.64 -13.05
CA VAL A 344 -25.11 -12.60 -13.96
C VAL A 344 -24.77 -14.00 -14.42
N LEU A 345 -24.70 -14.19 -15.73
CA LEU A 345 -24.14 -15.37 -16.33
C LEU A 345 -22.64 -15.17 -16.52
N THR A 346 -21.85 -16.09 -16.01
CA THR A 346 -20.38 -16.11 -16.13
C THR A 346 -19.96 -16.90 -17.38
N SER A 347 -18.71 -16.68 -17.81
CA SER A 347 -18.10 -17.46 -18.90
C SER A 347 -18.05 -18.98 -18.60
N GLY A 348 -18.08 -19.39 -17.35
CA GLY A 348 -18.20 -20.81 -16.96
C GLY A 348 -19.60 -21.39 -17.06
N GLY A 349 -20.62 -20.62 -17.44
CA GLY A 349 -22.01 -21.02 -17.54
C GLY A 349 -22.77 -20.92 -16.21
N ASP A 350 -22.13 -20.47 -15.13
CA ASP A 350 -22.81 -20.29 -13.83
C ASP A 350 -23.65 -19.02 -13.83
N VAL A 351 -24.84 -19.10 -13.24
CA VAL A 351 -25.72 -17.95 -13.03
C VAL A 351 -25.61 -17.53 -11.55
N LEU A 352 -25.07 -16.36 -11.31
CA LEU A 352 -24.80 -15.84 -9.98
C LEU A 352 -25.75 -14.68 -9.62
N GLY A 353 -26.12 -14.60 -8.35
CA GLY A 353 -26.95 -13.51 -7.84
C GLY A 353 -28.43 -13.61 -8.14
N GLY A 354 -28.91 -14.75 -8.61
CA GLY A 354 -30.32 -14.99 -8.91
C GLY A 354 -30.85 -16.32 -8.36
N PRO A 355 -32.17 -16.57 -8.53
CA PRO A 355 -32.75 -17.84 -8.15
C PRO A 355 -32.24 -18.97 -9.07
N PRO A 356 -32.33 -20.25 -8.64
CA PRO A 356 -32.05 -21.39 -9.49
C PRO A 356 -32.91 -21.40 -10.78
N PRO A 357 -32.39 -21.95 -11.91
CA PRO A 357 -31.18 -22.76 -12.00
C PRO A 357 -29.91 -21.92 -11.95
N SER A 358 -28.92 -22.36 -11.17
CA SER A 358 -27.66 -21.70 -10.99
C SER A 358 -26.67 -21.94 -12.14
N ARG A 359 -27.09 -22.61 -13.21
CA ARG A 359 -26.28 -22.87 -14.41
C ARG A 359 -27.15 -22.98 -15.65
N LEU A 360 -26.64 -22.38 -16.74
CA LEU A 360 -27.22 -22.54 -18.08
C LEU A 360 -26.43 -23.60 -18.87
N PRO A 361 -27.07 -24.25 -19.87
CA PRO A 361 -26.42 -25.24 -20.74
C PRO A 361 -25.49 -24.55 -21.77
N VAL A 362 -24.73 -23.59 -21.33
CA VAL A 362 -23.77 -22.85 -22.15
C VAL A 362 -22.40 -23.51 -22.00
N LYS A 363 -21.84 -24.01 -23.11
CA LYS A 363 -20.47 -24.51 -23.13
C LYS A 363 -19.55 -23.36 -23.51
N THR A 364 -18.76 -22.90 -22.58
CA THR A 364 -17.77 -21.85 -22.81
C THR A 364 -16.39 -22.31 -22.34
N THR A 365 -15.33 -21.78 -22.91
CA THR A 365 -13.98 -21.88 -22.37
C THR A 365 -13.68 -20.63 -21.52
N PHE A 366 -12.62 -20.65 -20.71
CA PHE A 366 -12.34 -19.63 -19.70
C PHE A 366 -12.22 -18.20 -20.26
N ASN A 367 -11.67 -18.04 -21.48
CA ASN A 367 -11.27 -16.77 -22.04
C ASN A 367 -12.20 -16.30 -23.16
N ASN A 368 -13.48 -16.65 -23.12
CA ASN A 368 -14.39 -16.35 -24.23
C ASN A 368 -15.10 -15.01 -24.03
N PHE A 369 -15.26 -14.35 -25.17
CA PHE A 369 -16.16 -13.22 -25.27
C PHE A 369 -17.60 -13.72 -25.25
N THR A 370 -18.48 -12.95 -24.61
CA THR A 370 -19.93 -13.16 -24.62
C THR A 370 -20.61 -11.87 -25.01
N LEU A 371 -21.63 -11.94 -25.82
CA LEU A 371 -22.44 -10.79 -26.20
C LEU A 371 -23.90 -11.14 -26.01
N LEU A 372 -24.62 -10.34 -25.21
CA LEU A 372 -26.08 -10.40 -25.11
C LEU A 372 -26.68 -9.28 -25.91
N THR A 373 -27.45 -9.64 -26.92
CA THR A 373 -28.16 -8.69 -27.76
C THR A 373 -29.51 -8.30 -27.15
N ALA A 374 -30.07 -7.16 -27.59
CA ALA A 374 -31.34 -6.62 -27.06
C ALA A 374 -32.54 -7.56 -27.23
N ASP A 375 -32.50 -8.46 -28.21
CA ASP A 375 -33.50 -9.50 -28.45
C ASP A 375 -33.34 -10.75 -27.58
N SER A 376 -32.52 -10.70 -26.58
CA SER A 376 -32.21 -11.78 -25.60
C SER A 376 -31.50 -12.99 -26.22
N LEU A 377 -30.67 -12.76 -27.21
CA LEU A 377 -29.77 -13.77 -27.77
C LEU A 377 -28.39 -13.63 -27.16
N LEU A 378 -27.89 -14.74 -26.61
CA LEU A 378 -26.53 -14.82 -26.08
C LEU A 378 -25.61 -15.44 -27.15
N TRP A 379 -24.59 -14.69 -27.53
CA TRP A 379 -23.52 -15.14 -28.41
C TRP A 379 -22.27 -15.49 -27.62
N TYR A 380 -21.67 -16.62 -27.89
CA TYR A 380 -20.42 -17.07 -27.29
C TYR A 380 -19.71 -18.04 -28.24
N SER A 381 -18.41 -18.25 -28.02
CA SER A 381 -17.65 -19.23 -28.77
C SER A 381 -17.12 -20.33 -27.88
N HIS A 382 -16.94 -21.50 -28.45
CA HIS A 382 -16.30 -22.65 -27.83
C HIS A 382 -15.58 -23.43 -28.91
N GLU A 383 -14.27 -23.60 -28.76
CA GLU A 383 -13.41 -24.14 -29.81
C GLU A 383 -13.61 -23.36 -31.15
N ASP A 384 -13.85 -24.05 -32.24
CA ASP A 384 -14.03 -23.46 -33.58
C ASP A 384 -15.47 -23.02 -33.88
N THR A 385 -16.34 -23.05 -32.89
CA THR A 385 -17.78 -22.87 -33.10
C THR A 385 -18.31 -21.69 -32.34
N VAL A 386 -19.01 -20.79 -33.01
CA VAL A 386 -19.82 -19.73 -32.44
C VAL A 386 -21.20 -20.27 -32.14
N TYR A 387 -21.69 -20.01 -30.96
CA TYR A 387 -23.00 -20.41 -30.50
C TYR A 387 -23.90 -19.20 -30.29
N ARG A 388 -25.20 -19.40 -30.58
CA ARG A 388 -26.26 -18.45 -30.27
C ARG A 388 -27.32 -19.15 -29.41
N TYR A 389 -27.43 -18.74 -28.18
CA TYR A 389 -28.43 -19.26 -27.23
C TYR A 389 -29.56 -18.26 -27.06
N SER A 390 -30.79 -18.72 -27.26
CA SER A 390 -32.01 -17.91 -27.05
C SER A 390 -32.54 -18.11 -25.65
N TYR A 391 -32.56 -17.04 -24.87
CA TYR A 391 -33.18 -17.04 -23.54
C TYR A 391 -34.68 -17.29 -23.55
N ARG A 392 -35.36 -16.90 -24.64
CA ARG A 392 -36.82 -17.07 -24.78
C ARG A 392 -37.21 -18.49 -25.04
N THR A 393 -36.46 -19.21 -25.86
CA THR A 393 -36.81 -20.53 -26.32
C THR A 393 -35.97 -21.63 -25.69
N GLY A 394 -34.86 -21.29 -25.03
CA GLY A 394 -33.90 -22.27 -24.52
C GLY A 394 -33.08 -22.99 -25.58
N GLN A 395 -33.25 -22.59 -26.87
CA GLN A 395 -32.59 -23.27 -28.00
C GLN A 395 -31.20 -22.69 -28.26
N THR A 396 -30.29 -23.60 -28.59
CA THR A 396 -28.91 -23.26 -29.01
C THR A 396 -28.77 -23.55 -30.51
N ALA A 397 -28.26 -22.58 -31.25
CA ALA A 397 -27.79 -22.78 -32.63
C ALA A 397 -26.24 -22.66 -32.64
N ALA A 398 -25.61 -23.52 -33.41
CA ALA A 398 -24.17 -23.58 -33.57
C ALA A 398 -23.78 -23.18 -35.01
N PHE A 399 -22.73 -22.36 -35.14
CA PHE A 399 -22.24 -21.86 -36.44
C PHE A 399 -20.72 -22.06 -36.47
N PHE A 400 -20.20 -22.77 -37.44
CA PHE A 400 -18.79 -23.01 -37.59
C PHE A 400 -18.09 -21.73 -38.10
N ALA A 401 -17.12 -21.22 -37.38
CA ALA A 401 -16.31 -20.05 -37.77
C ALA A 401 -14.96 -20.42 -38.43
N GLY A 402 -14.57 -21.67 -38.35
CA GLY A 402 -13.37 -22.20 -39.00
C GLY A 402 -12.07 -21.60 -38.47
N SER A 403 -12.05 -21.20 -37.19
CA SER A 403 -10.97 -20.32 -36.75
C SER A 403 -9.77 -21.06 -36.17
N GLY A 404 -9.90 -22.29 -35.71
CA GLY A 404 -8.85 -22.90 -34.87
C GLY A 404 -8.45 -22.03 -33.67
N SER A 405 -9.29 -21.06 -33.34
CA SER A 405 -8.98 -20.00 -32.36
C SER A 405 -9.64 -20.31 -31.01
N ILE A 406 -8.90 -20.07 -29.97
CA ILE A 406 -9.41 -20.25 -28.60
C ILE A 406 -10.28 -19.08 -28.15
N THR A 407 -10.15 -17.91 -28.79
CA THR A 407 -10.84 -16.67 -28.42
C THR A 407 -11.37 -15.91 -29.63
N ASP A 408 -12.68 -15.64 -29.60
CA ASP A 408 -13.34 -14.79 -30.57
C ASP A 408 -13.89 -13.54 -29.89
N GLY A 409 -13.63 -12.36 -30.48
CA GLY A 409 -14.18 -11.09 -30.01
C GLY A 409 -15.46 -10.77 -30.80
N PHE A 410 -16.49 -10.26 -30.09
CA PHE A 410 -17.75 -9.86 -30.66
C PHE A 410 -17.96 -8.35 -30.54
N ALA A 411 -18.39 -7.69 -31.60
CA ALA A 411 -18.83 -6.29 -31.58
C ALA A 411 -20.03 -6.08 -32.51
N LEU A 412 -20.89 -5.13 -32.11
CA LEU A 412 -21.96 -4.65 -32.96
C LEU A 412 -21.55 -3.31 -33.60
N SER A 413 -21.79 -3.16 -34.90
CA SER A 413 -21.69 -1.89 -35.61
C SER A 413 -22.82 -1.80 -36.61
N GLY A 414 -23.70 -0.81 -36.46
CA GLY A 414 -24.97 -0.78 -37.13
C GLY A 414 -25.79 -2.05 -36.81
N ASP A 415 -26.34 -2.69 -37.84
CA ASP A 415 -27.09 -3.96 -37.71
C ASP A 415 -26.21 -5.21 -37.84
N GLY A 416 -24.89 -5.06 -38.03
CA GLY A 416 -23.93 -6.15 -38.22
C GLY A 416 -23.31 -6.67 -36.93
N LEU A 417 -23.24 -8.00 -36.78
CA LEU A 417 -22.44 -8.65 -35.76
C LEU A 417 -21.06 -8.96 -36.36
N TYR A 418 -20.02 -8.28 -35.86
CA TYR A 418 -18.63 -8.51 -36.28
C TYR A 418 -17.94 -9.42 -35.30
N ILE A 419 -17.17 -10.35 -35.84
CA ILE A 419 -16.36 -11.31 -35.04
C ILE A 419 -14.90 -11.15 -35.47
N ALA A 420 -14.03 -10.92 -34.48
CA ALA A 420 -12.58 -10.94 -34.67
C ALA A 420 -12.01 -12.16 -33.95
N ASN A 421 -11.01 -12.80 -34.57
CA ASN A 421 -10.27 -13.91 -33.98
C ASN A 421 -8.79 -13.86 -34.41
N ALA A 422 -8.03 -14.89 -34.13
CA ALA A 422 -6.62 -14.95 -34.46
C ALA A 422 -6.32 -14.98 -35.98
N ILE A 423 -7.32 -15.31 -36.81
CA ILE A 423 -7.19 -15.40 -38.27
C ILE A 423 -7.54 -14.06 -38.93
N GLY A 424 -8.54 -13.34 -38.42
CA GLY A 424 -8.99 -12.11 -39.05
C GLY A 424 -10.26 -11.54 -38.42
N VAL A 425 -10.90 -10.67 -39.20
CA VAL A 425 -12.16 -10.01 -38.85
C VAL A 425 -13.20 -10.37 -39.86
N GLY A 426 -14.39 -10.74 -39.45
CA GLY A 426 -15.50 -11.09 -40.33
C GLY A 426 -16.84 -10.60 -39.78
N ILE A 427 -17.88 -10.79 -40.57
CA ILE A 427 -19.26 -10.45 -40.24
C ILE A 427 -20.11 -11.71 -40.16
N PHE A 428 -20.99 -11.73 -39.18
CA PHE A 428 -22.05 -12.74 -39.10
C PHE A 428 -23.35 -12.17 -39.65
N GLN A 429 -23.78 -12.71 -40.78
CA GLN A 429 -25.00 -12.26 -41.46
C GLN A 429 -25.70 -13.47 -42.15
N GLY A 430 -27.03 -13.51 -42.11
CA GLY A 430 -27.80 -14.57 -42.78
C GLY A 430 -27.54 -15.99 -42.26
N GLY A 431 -27.06 -16.16 -41.01
CA GLY A 431 -26.73 -17.46 -40.45
C GLY A 431 -25.37 -17.99 -40.87
N ARG A 432 -24.54 -17.17 -41.49
CA ARG A 432 -23.19 -17.53 -41.94
C ARG A 432 -22.15 -16.52 -41.45
N PHE A 433 -20.93 -16.98 -41.20
CA PHE A 433 -19.80 -16.16 -40.90
C PHE A 433 -18.89 -16.02 -42.14
N ASP A 434 -18.61 -14.81 -42.54
CA ASP A 434 -17.73 -14.53 -43.68
C ASP A 434 -16.59 -13.60 -43.24
N TYR A 435 -15.35 -13.98 -43.51
CA TYR A 435 -14.19 -13.12 -43.27
C TYR A 435 -14.15 -11.95 -44.24
N LEU A 436 -14.12 -10.75 -43.71
CA LEU A 436 -13.90 -9.49 -44.45
C LEU A 436 -12.42 -9.15 -44.60
N TYR A 437 -11.64 -9.48 -43.59
CA TYR A 437 -10.19 -9.29 -43.55
C TYR A 437 -9.50 -10.49 -42.91
N ARG A 438 -8.38 -10.94 -43.47
CA ARG A 438 -7.52 -12.00 -42.92
C ARG A 438 -6.15 -11.45 -42.62
N TYR A 439 -5.62 -11.75 -41.43
CA TYR A 439 -4.24 -11.35 -41.09
C TYR A 439 -3.24 -12.04 -42.02
N PRO A 440 -2.22 -11.32 -42.52
CA PRO A 440 -1.17 -11.92 -43.39
C PRO A 440 -0.39 -13.04 -42.71
N ARG A 441 -0.28 -12.97 -41.34
CA ARG A 441 0.34 -13.99 -40.51
C ARG A 441 -0.57 -14.26 -39.31
N PRO A 442 -1.43 -15.25 -39.40
CA PRO A 442 -2.26 -15.65 -38.25
C PRO A 442 -1.38 -16.15 -37.10
N ASP A 443 -1.56 -15.62 -35.93
CA ASP A 443 -0.89 -16.08 -34.70
C ASP A 443 -1.90 -16.03 -33.55
N ILE A 444 -2.22 -17.23 -33.03
CA ILE A 444 -3.21 -17.41 -31.99
C ILE A 444 -2.83 -16.63 -30.71
N ASN A 445 -1.55 -16.53 -30.42
CA ASN A 445 -1.11 -15.93 -29.15
C ASN A 445 -1.10 -14.40 -29.20
N SER A 446 -0.85 -13.80 -30.34
CA SER A 446 -0.66 -12.36 -30.46
C SER A 446 -1.81 -11.62 -31.17
N ASN A 447 -2.54 -12.30 -32.07
CA ASN A 447 -3.65 -11.70 -32.82
C ASN A 447 -5.02 -11.90 -32.15
N ALA A 448 -5.12 -12.79 -31.15
CA ALA A 448 -6.36 -12.99 -30.42
C ALA A 448 -6.88 -11.67 -29.80
N PRO A 449 -8.15 -11.32 -30.01
CA PRO A 449 -8.68 -10.09 -29.46
C PRO A 449 -8.91 -10.20 -27.95
N PHE A 450 -8.65 -9.13 -27.24
CA PHE A 450 -8.94 -8.99 -25.80
C PHE A 450 -10.04 -7.99 -25.50
N SER A 451 -10.23 -7.01 -26.39
CA SER A 451 -11.30 -6.02 -26.28
C SER A 451 -11.63 -5.52 -27.68
N MET A 452 -12.90 -5.31 -27.91
CA MET A 452 -13.42 -4.69 -29.14
C MET A 452 -14.38 -3.56 -28.78
N LEU A 453 -14.27 -2.44 -29.51
CA LEU A 453 -15.07 -1.25 -29.26
C LEU A 453 -15.30 -0.50 -30.56
N GLU A 454 -16.52 -0.02 -30.81
CA GLU A 454 -16.78 0.93 -31.90
C GLU A 454 -16.28 2.33 -31.53
N LEU A 455 -15.23 2.81 -32.22
CA LEU A 455 -14.66 4.15 -31.99
C LEU A 455 -15.53 5.26 -32.56
N LYS A 456 -16.02 5.05 -33.77
CA LYS A 456 -16.96 5.90 -34.51
C LYS A 456 -17.78 4.98 -35.38
N PRO A 457 -18.97 5.41 -35.83
CA PRO A 457 -19.83 4.58 -36.66
C PRO A 457 -19.06 3.94 -37.81
N GLY A 458 -19.08 2.62 -37.87
CA GLY A 458 -18.37 1.82 -38.86
C GLY A 458 -16.88 1.62 -38.67
N VAL A 459 -16.28 2.02 -37.55
CA VAL A 459 -14.86 1.75 -37.24
C VAL A 459 -14.71 1.04 -35.91
N LEU A 460 -14.27 -0.22 -35.94
CA LEU A 460 -14.04 -1.06 -34.76
C LEU A 460 -12.59 -1.00 -34.30
N ALA A 461 -12.35 -0.66 -33.06
CA ALA A 461 -11.05 -0.87 -32.44
C ALA A 461 -10.93 -2.31 -31.97
N ILE A 462 -9.81 -2.95 -32.23
CA ILE A 462 -9.50 -4.33 -31.88
C ILE A 462 -8.19 -4.34 -31.11
N ALA A 463 -8.26 -4.69 -29.83
CA ALA A 463 -7.13 -4.77 -28.92
C ALA A 463 -6.56 -6.19 -28.92
N THR A 464 -5.26 -6.32 -29.15
CA THR A 464 -4.55 -7.61 -29.20
C THR A 464 -3.21 -7.50 -28.50
N CYS A 465 -2.45 -8.61 -28.35
CA CYS A 465 -1.08 -8.52 -27.90
C CYS A 465 -0.10 -8.01 -28.97
N ASN A 466 -0.54 -7.87 -30.22
CA ASN A 466 0.23 -7.22 -31.28
C ASN A 466 0.00 -5.70 -31.36
N GLY A 467 -0.89 -5.17 -30.56
CA GLY A 467 -1.23 -3.75 -30.50
C GLY A 467 -2.73 -3.47 -30.61
N LEU A 468 -3.05 -2.25 -31.01
CA LEU A 468 -4.40 -1.77 -31.24
C LEU A 468 -4.62 -1.48 -32.72
N PHE A 469 -5.65 -2.09 -33.30
CA PHE A 469 -6.03 -1.95 -34.68
C PHE A 469 -7.39 -1.28 -34.81
N GLY A 470 -7.56 -0.50 -35.88
CA GLY A 470 -8.83 0.04 -36.33
C GLY A 470 -9.29 -0.70 -37.58
N PHE A 471 -10.45 -1.32 -37.51
CA PHE A 471 -11.08 -1.99 -38.66
C PHE A 471 -12.24 -1.19 -39.16
N ASP A 472 -12.16 -0.73 -40.42
CA ASP A 472 -13.27 -0.04 -41.09
C ASP A 472 -14.19 -1.06 -41.72
N VAL A 473 -15.46 -1.08 -41.28
CA VAL A 473 -16.45 -2.07 -41.71
C VAL A 473 -16.94 -1.85 -43.15
N HIS A 474 -16.73 -0.67 -43.73
CA HIS A 474 -17.16 -0.31 -45.07
C HIS A 474 -16.07 -0.59 -46.12
N THR A 475 -14.83 -0.27 -45.77
CA THR A 475 -13.69 -0.46 -46.67
C THR A 475 -13.00 -1.81 -46.47
N HIS A 476 -13.31 -2.49 -45.40
CA HIS A 476 -12.67 -3.75 -44.96
C HIS A 476 -11.15 -3.63 -44.73
N MET A 477 -10.69 -2.39 -44.46
CA MET A 477 -9.28 -2.12 -44.20
C MET A 477 -8.99 -2.19 -42.71
N LEU A 478 -7.83 -2.73 -42.39
CA LEU A 478 -7.30 -2.77 -41.03
C LEU A 478 -6.11 -1.83 -40.90
N ASP A 479 -6.23 -0.81 -40.11
CA ASP A 479 -5.18 0.16 -39.80
C ASP A 479 -4.60 -0.06 -38.41
N THR A 480 -3.30 0.16 -38.27
CA THR A 480 -2.64 0.11 -36.97
C THR A 480 -2.81 1.46 -36.26
N LEU A 481 -3.60 1.48 -35.18
CA LEU A 481 -3.79 2.68 -34.35
C LEU A 481 -2.66 2.83 -33.32
N LEU A 482 -2.11 1.70 -32.85
CA LEU A 482 -1.04 1.67 -31.87
C LEU A 482 -0.26 0.34 -31.97
N GLN A 483 1.03 0.42 -32.19
CA GLN A 483 1.93 -0.72 -32.17
C GLN A 483 3.20 -0.41 -31.38
N PRO A 484 3.10 -0.25 -30.03
CA PRO A 484 4.32 -0.19 -29.26
C PRO A 484 4.92 -1.60 -29.19
N PRO A 485 6.22 -1.77 -29.46
CA PRO A 485 6.85 -3.08 -29.43
C PRO A 485 6.63 -3.79 -28.09
N GLY A 486 6.10 -5.01 -28.14
CA GLY A 486 5.87 -5.84 -26.95
C GLY A 486 4.80 -5.31 -25.98
N THR A 487 3.78 -4.61 -26.46
CA THR A 487 2.66 -4.14 -25.64
C THR A 487 1.39 -4.89 -25.96
N CYS A 488 0.95 -5.71 -25.03
CA CYS A 488 -0.33 -6.42 -25.10
C CYS A 488 -1.45 -5.48 -24.62
N VAL A 489 -2.37 -5.09 -25.50
CA VAL A 489 -3.53 -4.26 -25.19
C VAL A 489 -4.66 -5.17 -24.70
N ARG A 490 -5.19 -4.90 -23.49
CA ARG A 490 -6.18 -5.75 -22.84
C ARG A 490 -7.56 -5.11 -22.69
N ALA A 491 -7.61 -3.79 -22.57
CA ALA A 491 -8.84 -3.07 -22.31
C ALA A 491 -8.92 -1.78 -23.10
N LEU A 492 -10.13 -1.44 -23.54
CA LEU A 492 -10.45 -0.20 -24.24
C LEU A 492 -11.64 0.47 -23.59
N TRP A 493 -11.58 1.78 -23.48
CA TRP A 493 -12.70 2.59 -23.05
C TRP A 493 -12.68 3.95 -23.73
N LYS A 494 -13.78 4.32 -24.38
CA LYS A 494 -13.95 5.63 -24.99
C LYS A 494 -14.63 6.58 -24.03
N TYR A 495 -13.99 7.70 -23.77
CA TYR A 495 -14.54 8.77 -22.94
C TYR A 495 -14.38 10.10 -23.66
N LYS A 496 -15.49 10.71 -24.08
CA LYS A 496 -15.49 11.91 -24.96
C LYS A 496 -14.62 11.65 -26.21
N ASP A 497 -13.60 12.47 -26.45
CA ASP A 497 -12.67 12.35 -27.58
C ASP A 497 -11.39 11.54 -27.23
N TYR A 498 -11.36 10.96 -26.04
CA TYR A 498 -10.21 10.18 -25.57
C TYR A 498 -10.50 8.68 -25.67
N LEU A 499 -9.47 7.94 -26.06
CA LEU A 499 -9.47 6.48 -25.95
C LEU A 499 -8.50 6.06 -24.86
N PHE A 500 -9.03 5.46 -23.82
CA PHE A 500 -8.26 4.83 -22.75
C PHE A 500 -7.87 3.43 -23.17
N ILE A 501 -6.60 3.11 -23.03
CA ILE A 501 -5.98 1.87 -23.49
C ILE A 501 -5.29 1.23 -22.29
N GLY A 502 -5.83 0.12 -21.79
CA GLY A 502 -5.26 -0.67 -20.74
C GLY A 502 -4.31 -1.74 -21.31
N THR A 503 -3.11 -1.83 -20.77
CA THR A 503 -2.11 -2.77 -21.24
C THR A 503 -1.73 -3.81 -20.17
N TYR A 504 -1.08 -4.86 -20.60
CA TYR A 504 -0.53 -5.87 -19.71
C TYR A 504 0.97 -5.62 -19.49
N GLY A 505 1.28 -4.98 -18.36
CA GLY A 505 2.66 -4.71 -17.91
C GLY A 505 3.20 -3.31 -18.21
N LYS A 506 2.46 -2.44 -18.95
CA LYS A 506 2.91 -1.07 -19.26
C LYS A 506 1.94 0.03 -18.81
N GLY A 507 0.89 -0.32 -18.08
CA GLY A 507 -0.05 0.64 -17.54
C GLY A 507 -1.13 1.08 -18.50
N ILE A 508 -1.63 2.27 -18.28
CA ILE A 508 -2.74 2.87 -19.04
C ILE A 508 -2.19 3.98 -19.93
N TYR A 509 -2.63 3.98 -21.18
CA TYR A 509 -2.36 5.04 -22.13
C TYR A 509 -3.65 5.78 -22.50
N LEU A 510 -3.53 7.05 -22.78
CA LEU A 510 -4.57 7.85 -23.46
C LEU A 510 -4.15 8.17 -24.88
N LEU A 511 -5.10 8.01 -25.79
CA LEU A 511 -4.98 8.41 -27.19
C LEU A 511 -6.02 9.49 -27.49
N LYS A 512 -5.57 10.62 -28.08
CA LYS A 512 -6.41 11.68 -28.62
C LYS A 512 -5.78 12.27 -29.87
N ASN A 513 -6.50 12.35 -30.95
CA ASN A 513 -6.03 12.96 -32.22
C ASN A 513 -4.65 12.46 -32.68
N GLY A 514 -4.37 11.17 -32.51
CA GLY A 514 -3.08 10.56 -32.84
C GLY A 514 -1.97 10.77 -31.80
N VAL A 515 -2.18 11.58 -30.77
CA VAL A 515 -1.24 11.73 -29.67
C VAL A 515 -1.49 10.66 -28.63
N LEU A 516 -0.45 9.89 -28.30
CA LEU A 516 -0.46 8.84 -27.30
C LEU A 516 0.47 9.18 -26.15
N LYS A 517 -0.04 9.17 -24.90
CA LYS A 517 0.77 9.33 -23.70
C LYS A 517 0.40 8.29 -22.64
N PRO A 518 1.38 7.78 -21.89
CA PRO A 518 1.10 6.96 -20.69
C PRO A 518 0.54 7.85 -19.58
N LEU A 519 -0.39 7.30 -18.79
CA LEU A 519 -0.83 7.92 -17.56
C LEU A 519 0.11 7.56 -16.40
N PRO A 520 0.25 8.44 -15.40
CA PRO A 520 0.92 8.10 -14.16
C PRO A 520 0.32 6.85 -13.51
N LEU A 521 1.18 5.97 -13.00
CA LEU A 521 0.75 4.77 -12.27
C LEU A 521 0.38 5.12 -10.83
N ASP A 522 -0.31 4.20 -10.16
CA ASP A 522 -0.46 4.22 -8.73
C ASP A 522 0.90 3.97 -8.03
N LYS A 523 1.02 4.33 -6.75
CA LYS A 523 2.27 4.22 -5.98
C LYS A 523 2.88 2.81 -5.92
N ASN A 524 2.05 1.77 -6.07
CA ASN A 524 2.47 0.36 -6.03
C ASN A 524 2.63 -0.26 -7.43
N ASN A 525 2.41 0.53 -8.48
CA ASN A 525 2.43 0.08 -9.88
C ASN A 525 1.45 -1.06 -10.20
N TYR A 526 0.36 -1.20 -9.44
CA TYR A 526 -0.65 -2.23 -9.69
C TYR A 526 -1.40 -2.00 -11.00
N LEU A 527 -1.57 -0.72 -11.39
CA LEU A 527 -2.18 -0.32 -12.65
C LEU A 527 -1.36 -0.66 -13.90
N GLN A 528 -0.14 -1.21 -13.74
CA GLN A 528 0.59 -1.78 -14.88
C GLN A 528 -0.21 -2.83 -15.63
N TYR A 529 -1.16 -3.49 -14.95
CA TYR A 529 -1.98 -4.58 -15.46
C TYR A 529 -3.45 -4.18 -15.44
N ALA A 530 -3.83 -3.19 -16.25
CA ALA A 530 -5.22 -2.77 -16.37
C ALA A 530 -6.02 -3.72 -17.27
N HIS A 531 -7.02 -4.38 -16.69
CA HIS A 531 -7.80 -5.42 -17.37
C HIS A 531 -9.11 -4.91 -17.92
N CYS A 532 -9.74 -3.94 -17.25
CA CYS A 532 -11.07 -3.47 -17.56
C CYS A 532 -11.25 -2.02 -17.18
N PHE A 533 -12.08 -1.32 -17.94
CA PHE A 533 -12.62 -0.01 -17.59
C PHE A 533 -14.15 -0.09 -17.53
N LEU A 534 -14.74 0.38 -16.45
CA LEU A 534 -16.17 0.46 -16.29
C LEU A 534 -16.58 1.83 -15.73
N PRO A 535 -17.23 2.69 -16.51
CA PRO A 535 -17.79 3.93 -15.99
C PRO A 535 -19.01 3.67 -15.12
N ASP A 536 -19.15 4.41 -14.02
CA ASP A 536 -20.36 4.42 -13.21
C ASP A 536 -21.21 5.68 -13.49
N LYS A 537 -22.48 5.66 -13.04
CA LYS A 537 -23.39 6.80 -13.21
C LYS A 537 -23.03 8.03 -12.39
N ARG A 538 -22.08 7.91 -11.47
CA ARG A 538 -21.56 9.02 -10.66
C ARG A 538 -20.37 9.72 -11.29
N GLY A 539 -19.97 9.27 -12.48
CA GLY A 539 -18.89 9.86 -13.25
C GLY A 539 -17.50 9.31 -12.96
N TYR A 540 -17.38 8.24 -12.17
CA TYR A 540 -16.09 7.59 -11.95
C TYR A 540 -15.85 6.47 -12.96
N CYS A 541 -14.58 6.20 -13.23
CA CYS A 541 -14.13 5.02 -13.95
C CYS A 541 -13.55 4.00 -12.97
N TRP A 542 -14.02 2.76 -13.07
CA TRP A 542 -13.51 1.61 -12.32
C TRP A 542 -12.55 0.83 -13.19
N ILE A 543 -11.41 0.45 -12.61
CA ILE A 543 -10.30 -0.21 -13.31
C ILE A 543 -9.94 -1.47 -12.55
N SER A 544 -10.12 -2.64 -13.17
CA SER A 544 -9.71 -3.92 -12.57
C SER A 544 -8.27 -4.27 -12.90
N THR A 545 -7.58 -4.91 -11.97
CA THR A 545 -6.17 -5.33 -12.10
C THR A 545 -5.92 -6.68 -11.44
N ASN A 546 -4.73 -7.26 -11.65
CA ASN A 546 -4.29 -8.47 -10.93
C ASN A 546 -4.13 -8.28 -9.40
N LYS A 547 -4.17 -7.04 -8.90
CA LYS A 547 -3.87 -6.72 -7.51
C LYS A 547 -5.01 -6.02 -6.78
N GLY A 548 -6.15 -5.85 -7.42
CA GLY A 548 -7.32 -5.21 -6.84
C GLY A 548 -8.10 -4.36 -7.84
N LEU A 549 -9.05 -3.63 -7.32
CA LEU A 549 -9.94 -2.76 -8.07
C LEU A 549 -9.60 -1.30 -7.76
N PHE A 550 -9.58 -0.48 -8.78
CA PHE A 550 -9.33 0.96 -8.66
C PHE A 550 -10.55 1.75 -9.11
N ARG A 551 -10.76 2.90 -8.49
CA ARG A 551 -11.71 3.93 -8.91
C ARG A 551 -10.94 5.22 -9.17
N ALA A 552 -11.16 5.81 -10.32
CA ALA A 552 -10.51 7.06 -10.74
C ALA A 552 -11.54 8.07 -11.28
N MET A 553 -11.21 9.34 -11.23
CA MET A 553 -11.97 10.37 -11.89
C MET A 553 -11.44 10.54 -13.33
N PRO A 554 -12.27 10.32 -14.35
CA PRO A 554 -11.80 10.45 -15.74
C PRO A 554 -11.19 11.82 -16.04
N GLU A 555 -11.74 12.89 -15.47
CA GLU A 555 -11.24 14.25 -15.62
C GLU A 555 -9.81 14.40 -15.09
N ASP A 556 -9.49 13.79 -13.92
CA ASP A 556 -8.13 13.83 -13.38
C ASP A 556 -7.13 13.10 -14.29
N MET A 557 -7.56 11.98 -14.91
CA MET A 557 -6.75 11.26 -15.89
C MET A 557 -6.55 12.04 -17.18
N VAL A 558 -7.60 12.75 -17.65
CA VAL A 558 -7.53 13.65 -18.80
C VAL A 558 -6.63 14.85 -18.49
N ASP A 559 -6.76 15.45 -17.33
CA ASP A 559 -5.88 16.54 -16.87
C ASP A 559 -4.42 16.11 -16.84
N ALA A 560 -4.14 14.88 -16.41
CA ALA A 560 -2.78 14.33 -16.43
C ALA A 560 -2.24 14.22 -17.85
N PHE A 561 -3.06 13.81 -18.82
CA PHE A 561 -2.69 13.74 -20.24
C PHE A 561 -2.45 15.14 -20.85
N GLU A 562 -3.36 16.10 -20.58
CA GLU A 562 -3.33 17.44 -21.20
C GLU A 562 -2.26 18.35 -20.58
N LYS A 563 -2.04 18.23 -19.26
CA LYS A 563 -1.18 19.10 -18.46
C LYS A 563 0.13 18.45 -18.03
N ASP A 564 0.41 17.23 -18.50
CA ASP A 564 1.58 16.41 -18.12
C ASP A 564 1.75 16.32 -16.59
N MET A 565 0.65 16.07 -15.85
CA MET A 565 0.68 15.98 -14.41
C MET A 565 1.43 14.71 -13.95
N PRO A 566 2.27 14.82 -12.91
CA PRO A 566 3.11 13.71 -12.46
C PRO A 566 2.34 12.60 -11.71
N ALA A 567 1.11 12.88 -11.25
CA ALA A 567 0.33 11.95 -10.45
C ALA A 567 -1.17 12.11 -10.71
N VAL A 568 -1.88 11.00 -10.62
CA VAL A 568 -3.34 10.90 -10.61
C VAL A 568 -3.75 10.17 -9.34
N TYR A 569 -4.83 10.62 -8.70
CA TYR A 569 -5.37 9.90 -7.56
C TYR A 569 -6.20 8.70 -8.03
N TYR A 570 -5.76 7.51 -7.64
CA TYR A 570 -6.46 6.25 -7.84
C TYR A 570 -6.88 5.67 -6.48
N GLN A 571 -8.17 5.52 -6.26
CA GLN A 571 -8.67 4.89 -5.06
C GLN A 571 -8.69 3.37 -5.23
N TYR A 572 -7.90 2.69 -4.43
CA TYR A 572 -7.74 1.23 -4.42
C TYR A 572 -8.78 0.56 -3.51
N TYR A 573 -9.27 -0.59 -3.95
CA TYR A 573 -10.10 -1.51 -3.19
C TYR A 573 -9.49 -2.91 -3.24
N GLY A 574 -9.38 -3.56 -2.08
CA GLY A 574 -8.78 -4.87 -1.92
C GLY A 574 -9.46 -5.73 -0.87
N ARG A 575 -8.70 -6.64 -0.27
CA ARG A 575 -9.24 -7.53 0.77
C ARG A 575 -9.82 -6.78 1.96
N GLY A 576 -9.21 -5.66 2.32
CA GLY A 576 -9.68 -4.79 3.40
C GLY A 576 -11.04 -4.13 3.14
N ASP A 577 -11.58 -4.22 1.94
CA ASP A 577 -12.88 -3.66 1.55
C ASP A 577 -13.95 -4.74 1.32
N GLY A 578 -13.64 -6.02 1.60
CA GLY A 578 -14.57 -7.15 1.47
C GLY A 578 -14.29 -8.09 0.29
N MET A 579 -13.22 -7.91 -0.47
CA MET A 579 -12.83 -8.84 -1.52
C MET A 579 -12.19 -10.10 -0.92
N ALA A 580 -12.71 -11.28 -1.25
CA ALA A 580 -12.10 -12.55 -0.86
C ALA A 580 -10.74 -12.74 -1.55
N ILE A 581 -10.65 -12.33 -2.82
CA ILE A 581 -9.43 -12.36 -3.62
C ILE A 581 -9.26 -11.04 -4.35
N THR A 582 -8.01 -10.58 -4.48
CA THR A 582 -7.69 -9.31 -5.16
C THR A 582 -7.35 -9.48 -6.63
N GLU A 583 -7.12 -10.70 -7.08
CA GLU A 583 -6.81 -10.99 -8.48
C GLU A 583 -8.09 -10.99 -9.31
N LEU A 584 -8.28 -9.89 -10.05
CA LEU A 584 -9.38 -9.74 -10.97
C LEU A 584 -8.95 -10.14 -12.38
N ASN A 585 -9.87 -10.70 -13.12
CA ASN A 585 -9.64 -11.18 -14.45
C ASN A 585 -10.08 -10.15 -15.49
N GLY A 586 -9.58 -10.30 -16.71
CA GLY A 586 -9.94 -9.51 -17.86
C GLY A 586 -9.34 -10.07 -19.14
N GLY A 587 -9.30 -9.25 -20.19
CA GLY A 587 -8.87 -9.69 -21.49
C GLY A 587 -9.92 -10.50 -22.23
N CYS A 588 -11.19 -10.35 -21.82
CA CYS A 588 -12.39 -10.82 -22.50
C CYS A 588 -13.44 -9.73 -22.41
N SER A 589 -14.47 -9.78 -23.23
CA SER A 589 -15.52 -8.78 -23.24
C SER A 589 -16.90 -9.44 -23.21
N PRO A 590 -17.81 -8.94 -22.36
CA PRO A 590 -17.67 -7.89 -21.35
C PRO A 590 -16.89 -8.39 -20.14
N CYS A 591 -15.86 -7.68 -19.72
CA CYS A 591 -15.09 -8.02 -18.53
C CYS A 591 -15.69 -7.40 -17.27
N ALA A 592 -16.46 -6.33 -17.36
CA ALA A 592 -17.15 -5.71 -16.24
C ALA A 592 -18.52 -5.25 -16.65
N LEU A 593 -19.46 -5.24 -15.71
CA LEU A 593 -20.87 -4.86 -15.97
C LEU A 593 -21.38 -3.90 -14.91
N ALA A 594 -22.14 -2.91 -15.36
CA ALA A 594 -23.07 -2.19 -14.51
C ALA A 594 -24.42 -2.95 -14.55
N LEU A 595 -24.71 -3.70 -13.50
CA LEU A 595 -25.94 -4.51 -13.42
C LEU A 595 -27.19 -3.64 -13.30
N ASN A 596 -27.04 -2.55 -12.58
CA ASN A 596 -28.00 -1.46 -12.47
C ASN A 596 -27.26 -0.19 -12.04
N ASP A 597 -28.00 0.87 -11.72
CA ASP A 597 -27.44 2.17 -11.34
C ASP A 597 -26.57 2.16 -10.09
N SER A 598 -26.67 1.08 -9.30
CA SER A 598 -26.01 0.97 -8.00
C SER A 598 -25.20 -0.31 -7.80
N LEU A 599 -25.10 -1.19 -8.78
CA LEU A 599 -24.39 -2.45 -8.63
C LEU A 599 -23.49 -2.72 -9.81
N LEU A 600 -22.20 -2.84 -9.55
CA LEU A 600 -21.18 -3.20 -10.53
C LEU A 600 -20.68 -4.61 -10.31
N SER A 601 -20.28 -5.30 -11.38
CA SER A 601 -19.76 -6.67 -11.34
C SER A 601 -18.45 -6.77 -12.11
N PHE A 602 -17.45 -7.42 -11.48
CA PHE A 602 -16.13 -7.69 -12.04
C PHE A 602 -15.78 -9.17 -11.91
N PRO A 603 -15.19 -9.80 -12.92
CA PRO A 603 -14.76 -11.19 -12.85
C PRO A 603 -13.47 -11.31 -12.05
N SER A 604 -13.32 -12.43 -11.36
CA SER A 604 -12.12 -12.70 -10.56
C SER A 604 -11.68 -14.16 -10.71
N MET A 605 -10.51 -14.47 -10.15
CA MET A 605 -10.02 -15.85 -10.05
C MET A 605 -10.92 -16.74 -9.18
N ASP A 606 -11.91 -16.17 -8.48
CA ASP A 606 -12.78 -16.93 -7.60
C ASP A 606 -14.20 -16.34 -7.58
N GLY A 607 -14.91 -16.51 -8.70
CA GLY A 607 -16.26 -15.97 -8.90
C GLY A 607 -16.26 -14.52 -9.37
N LEU A 608 -17.24 -13.75 -8.92
CA LEU A 608 -17.42 -12.35 -9.25
C LEU A 608 -17.17 -11.47 -8.02
N VAL A 609 -16.69 -10.28 -8.26
CA VAL A 609 -16.61 -9.19 -7.28
C VAL A 609 -17.70 -8.18 -7.60
N TRP A 610 -18.61 -7.98 -6.68
CA TRP A 610 -19.67 -6.99 -6.80
C TRP A 610 -19.39 -5.76 -5.94
N VAL A 611 -19.66 -4.57 -6.51
CA VAL A 611 -19.52 -3.28 -5.83
C VAL A 611 -20.87 -2.63 -5.70
N ASP A 612 -21.32 -2.39 -4.47
CA ASP A 612 -22.59 -1.75 -4.16
C ASP A 612 -22.42 -0.22 -4.08
N LEU A 613 -23.01 0.49 -5.03
CA LEU A 613 -23.05 1.95 -5.11
C LEU A 613 -24.36 2.55 -4.57
N SER A 614 -25.27 1.76 -3.97
CA SER A 614 -26.58 2.26 -3.49
C SER A 614 -26.44 3.41 -2.49
N ARG A 615 -25.34 3.44 -1.77
CA ARG A 615 -24.93 4.54 -0.88
C ARG A 615 -23.63 5.16 -1.35
N PRO A 616 -23.27 6.38 -0.92
CA PRO A 616 -21.98 6.97 -1.25
C PRO A 616 -20.82 6.06 -0.84
N LEU A 617 -19.96 5.72 -1.76
CA LEU A 617 -18.66 5.13 -1.46
C LEU A 617 -17.82 6.21 -0.82
N ARG A 618 -17.35 5.94 0.38
CA ARG A 618 -16.67 6.95 1.18
C ARG A 618 -15.28 7.23 0.69
N SER A 619 -14.90 8.48 0.75
CA SER A 619 -13.53 8.86 0.92
C SER A 619 -13.25 8.83 2.44
N LEU A 620 -12.78 7.69 2.94
CA LEU A 620 -12.38 7.54 4.34
C LEU A 620 -11.07 8.28 4.67
N GLN A 621 -10.55 9.04 3.73
CA GLN A 621 -9.31 9.82 3.82
C GLN A 621 -9.57 11.30 4.08
N GLU A 622 -10.84 11.74 4.03
CA GLU A 622 -11.20 13.09 4.42
C GLU A 622 -10.81 13.32 5.87
N GLY A 623 -10.20 14.45 6.14
CA GLY A 623 -9.72 14.86 7.45
C GLY A 623 -8.32 15.43 7.36
N ASP A 624 -7.97 16.24 8.34
CA ASP A 624 -6.70 16.94 8.38
C ASP A 624 -5.54 15.99 8.69
N ILE A 625 -4.34 16.45 8.33
CA ILE A 625 -3.11 15.83 8.76
C ILE A 625 -2.51 16.65 9.89
N TYR A 626 -1.98 15.96 10.90
CA TYR A 626 -1.39 16.56 12.09
C TYR A 626 0.05 16.07 12.27
N ILE A 627 0.88 16.92 12.82
CA ILE A 627 2.18 16.49 13.36
C ILE A 627 1.95 16.26 14.86
N ASP A 628 1.79 14.99 15.22
CA ASP A 628 1.39 14.57 16.57
C ASP A 628 2.52 14.75 17.58
N GLU A 629 3.65 14.14 17.26
CA GLU A 629 4.77 14.05 18.16
C GLU A 629 6.05 14.41 17.44
N PHE A 630 6.94 14.97 18.18
CA PHE A 630 8.27 15.35 17.74
C PHE A 630 9.30 14.74 18.69
N TYR A 631 10.31 14.10 18.12
CA TYR A 631 11.39 13.48 18.84
C TYR A 631 12.73 14.07 18.40
N ALA A 632 13.59 14.39 19.36
CA ALA A 632 14.97 14.75 19.14
C ALA A 632 15.85 13.74 19.88
N ASP A 633 16.74 13.05 19.19
CA ASP A 633 17.62 11.99 19.71
C ASP A 633 16.85 10.93 20.53
N GLY A 634 15.70 10.49 20.02
CA GLY A 634 14.81 9.52 20.65
C GLY A 634 14.01 10.05 21.85
N ARG A 635 14.19 11.30 22.26
CA ARG A 635 13.42 11.90 23.35
C ARG A 635 12.24 12.69 22.80
N LYS A 636 11.05 12.44 23.35
CA LYS A 636 9.87 13.21 23.03
C LYS A 636 10.03 14.65 23.48
N MET A 637 9.84 15.59 22.57
CA MET A 637 9.89 17.03 22.85
C MET A 637 8.47 17.55 23.04
N ASN A 638 8.24 18.29 24.12
CA ASN A 638 6.97 18.98 24.32
C ASN A 638 6.90 20.19 23.40
N LYS A 639 5.87 20.26 22.58
CA LYS A 639 5.54 21.43 21.79
C LYS A 639 4.96 22.48 22.75
N GLY A 640 5.83 23.26 23.35
CA GLY A 640 5.43 24.51 24.05
C GLY A 640 4.68 25.39 23.07
N SER A 641 3.63 26.06 23.54
CA SER A 641 2.74 26.89 22.75
C SER A 641 3.44 27.76 21.71
N LEU A 642 3.00 27.69 20.43
CA LEU A 642 3.03 28.75 19.40
C LEU A 642 4.37 29.31 18.88
N PHE A 643 5.55 28.91 19.38
CA PHE A 643 6.82 29.48 18.93
C PHE A 643 7.74 28.38 18.36
N LYS A 644 8.68 28.80 17.48
CA LYS A 644 9.70 27.93 16.90
C LYS A 644 10.32 27.03 17.96
N LEU A 645 10.32 25.75 17.72
CA LEU A 645 11.01 24.79 18.57
C LEU A 645 12.52 25.00 18.41
N HIS A 646 13.22 25.31 19.51
CA HIS A 646 14.68 25.42 19.54
C HIS A 646 15.31 24.08 19.92
N LEU A 647 16.27 23.63 19.12
CA LEU A 647 16.98 22.38 19.27
C LEU A 647 18.46 22.67 19.45
N SER A 648 19.10 21.93 20.35
CA SER A 648 20.53 22.10 20.59
C SER A 648 21.34 21.73 19.34
N SER A 649 22.48 22.37 19.19
CA SER A 649 23.45 22.10 18.11
C SER A 649 24.01 20.67 18.08
N GLY A 650 23.72 19.86 19.12
CA GLY A 650 24.12 18.45 19.23
C GLY A 650 23.09 17.46 18.74
N THR A 651 21.92 17.92 18.32
CA THR A 651 20.82 17.05 17.87
C THR A 651 21.21 16.30 16.60
N ARG A 652 21.20 14.98 16.67
CA ARG A 652 21.60 14.11 15.54
C ARG A 652 20.44 13.56 14.77
N GLU A 653 19.34 13.23 15.44
CA GLU A 653 18.17 12.63 14.83
C GLU A 653 16.92 13.40 15.22
N LEU A 654 16.09 13.68 14.21
CA LEU A 654 14.76 14.26 14.39
C LEU A 654 13.74 13.31 13.79
N ALA A 655 12.68 13.04 14.54
CA ALA A 655 11.57 12.24 14.05
C ALA A 655 10.22 12.92 14.35
N PHE A 656 9.36 12.95 13.35
CA PHE A 656 8.03 13.53 13.40
C PHE A 656 7.00 12.44 13.19
N SER A 657 6.18 12.16 14.18
CA SER A 657 5.02 11.26 14.07
C SER A 657 3.83 12.02 13.48
N LEU A 658 3.13 11.39 12.57
CA LEU A 658 1.98 11.98 11.89
C LEU A 658 0.67 11.36 12.38
N GLY A 659 -0.32 12.20 12.59
CA GLY A 659 -1.70 11.83 12.88
C GLY A 659 -2.61 12.18 11.71
N PHE A 660 -3.34 11.23 11.20
CA PHE A 660 -4.32 11.39 10.13
C PHE A 660 -5.33 10.25 10.15
N PRO A 661 -6.55 10.43 9.63
CA PRO A 661 -7.50 9.33 9.51
C PRO A 661 -6.99 8.28 8.51
N ALA A 662 -7.00 7.02 8.93
CA ALA A 662 -6.49 5.88 8.18
C ALA A 662 -7.54 4.74 8.06
N TRP A 663 -8.82 5.09 7.94
CA TRP A 663 -9.94 4.15 7.83
C TRP A 663 -10.05 3.49 6.46
N ALA A 664 -9.34 4.03 5.46
CA ALA A 664 -9.23 3.46 4.13
C ALA A 664 -8.08 2.44 4.06
N ASN A 665 -8.01 1.73 2.96
CA ASN A 665 -6.84 0.92 2.62
C ASN A 665 -5.57 1.78 2.65
N ARG A 666 -4.47 1.22 3.16
CA ARG A 666 -3.17 1.92 3.23
C ARG A 666 -2.66 2.35 1.86
N GLU A 667 -3.01 1.59 0.83
CA GLU A 667 -2.71 1.91 -0.56
C GLU A 667 -3.31 3.24 -1.02
N ASN A 668 -4.39 3.67 -0.38
CA ASN A 668 -5.08 4.92 -0.69
C ASN A 668 -4.50 6.14 0.02
N ILE A 669 -3.55 5.95 0.93
CA ILE A 669 -2.98 7.03 1.71
C ILE A 669 -1.71 7.52 1.03
N TYR A 670 -1.75 8.75 0.53
CA TYR A 670 -0.63 9.45 -0.12
C TYR A 670 -0.23 10.63 0.74
N ILE A 671 0.93 10.54 1.36
CA ILE A 671 1.53 11.60 2.18
C ILE A 671 2.87 11.95 1.60
N GLU A 672 3.09 13.23 1.38
CA GLU A 672 4.35 13.77 0.92
C GLU A 672 4.85 14.81 1.91
N TYR A 673 6.15 14.94 2.01
CA TYR A 673 6.78 15.91 2.88
C TYR A 673 7.92 16.65 2.17
N GLN A 674 8.22 17.85 2.66
CA GLN A 674 9.31 18.70 2.20
C GLN A 674 9.90 19.43 3.40
N LEU A 675 11.20 19.37 3.56
CA LEU A 675 11.91 20.12 4.59
C LEU A 675 12.66 21.32 3.96
N GLN A 676 12.13 22.51 4.12
CA GLN A 676 12.74 23.74 3.64
C GLN A 676 13.78 24.28 4.65
N PRO A 677 14.95 24.77 4.20
CA PRO A 677 15.47 24.82 2.83
C PRO A 677 16.21 23.54 2.39
N TYR A 678 16.17 22.46 3.19
CA TYR A 678 16.95 21.23 3.00
C TYR A 678 16.60 20.49 1.71
N SER A 679 15.29 20.33 1.41
CA SER A 679 14.83 19.72 0.17
C SER A 679 13.99 20.69 -0.66
N LYS A 680 14.15 20.65 -2.00
CA LYS A 680 13.34 21.44 -2.93
C LYS A 680 12.12 20.70 -3.44
N ASN A 681 12.17 19.38 -3.44
CA ASN A 681 11.11 18.51 -3.97
C ASN A 681 10.30 17.89 -2.84
N TRP A 682 9.05 17.54 -3.17
CA TRP A 682 8.22 16.72 -2.31
C TRP A 682 8.69 15.27 -2.38
N GLU A 683 8.80 14.62 -1.21
CA GLU A 683 9.19 13.23 -1.06
C GLU A 683 7.99 12.42 -0.57
N LEU A 684 7.74 11.27 -1.21
CA LEU A 684 6.65 10.38 -0.81
C LEU A 684 7.04 9.65 0.49
N LEU A 685 6.16 9.69 1.48
CA LEU A 685 6.33 8.95 2.73
C LEU A 685 5.76 7.52 2.55
N GLU A 686 6.60 6.52 2.75
CA GLU A 686 6.15 5.13 2.86
C GLU A 686 5.36 4.92 4.15
N ILE A 687 4.10 4.52 4.01
CA ILE A 687 3.21 4.33 5.15
C ILE A 687 3.38 2.91 5.71
N GLN A 688 4.21 2.81 6.72
CA GLN A 688 4.36 1.65 7.58
C GLN A 688 3.55 1.85 8.88
N ASN A 689 3.63 0.88 9.80
CA ASN A 689 3.06 1.05 11.13
C ASN A 689 3.73 2.25 11.83
N ASN A 690 2.91 3.21 12.28
CA ASN A 690 3.33 4.46 12.91
C ASN A 690 4.30 5.28 12.02
N PRO A 691 3.81 5.88 10.94
CA PRO A 691 4.64 6.57 9.96
C PRO A 691 5.35 7.77 10.60
N GLN A 692 6.67 7.80 10.46
CA GLN A 692 7.54 8.86 10.97
C GLN A 692 8.40 9.43 9.84
N ILE A 693 8.46 10.76 9.77
CA ILE A 693 9.43 11.45 8.95
C ILE A 693 10.69 11.61 9.79
N ARG A 694 11.82 11.12 9.31
CA ARG A 694 13.10 11.15 10.02
C ARG A 694 14.14 11.92 9.25
N PHE A 695 14.89 12.73 9.98
CA PHE A 695 16.03 13.46 9.47
C PHE A 695 17.23 13.20 10.38
N SER A 696 18.39 13.01 9.77
CA SER A 696 19.62 12.79 10.52
C SER A 696 20.66 13.85 10.15
N ASN A 697 21.38 14.35 11.17
CA ASN A 697 22.51 15.26 11.02
C ASN A 697 22.18 16.53 10.20
N LEU A 698 21.05 17.16 10.47
CA LEU A 698 20.72 18.43 9.85
C LEU A 698 21.72 19.51 10.32
N PRO A 699 22.18 20.40 9.43
CA PRO A 699 22.97 21.58 9.81
C PRO A 699 22.22 22.51 10.76
N SER A 700 22.92 23.41 11.41
CA SER A 700 22.31 24.53 12.14
C SER A 700 21.54 25.45 11.19
N GLY A 701 20.41 25.97 11.66
CA GLY A 701 19.58 26.90 10.88
C GLY A 701 18.10 26.75 11.14
N ASP A 702 17.33 27.53 10.41
CA ASP A 702 15.88 27.53 10.44
C ASP A 702 15.31 26.54 9.43
N TYR A 703 14.39 25.70 9.90
CA TYR A 703 13.74 24.69 9.09
C TYR A 703 12.23 24.83 9.17
N ARG A 704 11.56 24.54 8.05
CA ARG A 704 10.11 24.43 7.95
C ARG A 704 9.78 23.09 7.33
N LEU A 705 9.22 22.19 8.11
CA LEU A 705 8.68 20.92 7.63
C LEU A 705 7.26 21.15 7.13
N LEU A 706 7.05 20.91 5.86
CA LEU A 706 5.75 20.90 5.19
C LEU A 706 5.36 19.44 4.96
N VAL A 707 4.15 19.11 5.34
CA VAL A 707 3.57 17.77 5.08
C VAL A 707 2.24 17.98 4.39
N ARG A 708 1.97 17.23 3.34
CA ARG A 708 0.68 17.22 2.66
C ARG A 708 0.15 15.81 2.48
N LYS A 709 -1.15 15.68 2.61
CA LYS A 709 -1.88 14.43 2.40
C LYS A 709 -2.89 14.64 1.29
N LEU A 710 -2.89 13.77 0.28
CA LEU A 710 -3.91 13.76 -0.75
C LEU A 710 -5.21 13.22 -0.14
N SER A 711 -6.26 14.02 -0.15
CA SER A 711 -7.52 13.76 0.57
C SER A 711 -8.67 13.28 -0.31
N GLY A 712 -8.38 12.77 -1.51
CA GLY A 712 -9.37 12.23 -2.43
C GLY A 712 -9.20 12.72 -3.86
N PHE A 713 -10.27 12.58 -4.66
CA PHE A 713 -10.28 12.98 -6.06
C PHE A 713 -10.24 14.48 -6.24
N GLY A 714 -9.79 14.90 -7.39
CA GLY A 714 -9.62 16.29 -7.79
C GLY A 714 -8.16 16.73 -7.73
N ALA A 715 -7.74 17.45 -8.77
CA ALA A 715 -6.41 17.99 -8.85
C ALA A 715 -6.15 18.96 -7.69
N GLY A 716 -5.12 18.68 -6.89
CA GLY A 716 -4.71 19.54 -5.79
C GLY A 716 -5.55 19.41 -4.50
N ASN A 717 -6.35 18.37 -4.34
CA ASN A 717 -7.11 18.10 -3.12
C ASN A 717 -6.20 17.63 -1.98
N TYR A 718 -5.31 18.52 -1.51
CA TYR A 718 -4.38 18.25 -0.42
C TYR A 718 -4.81 18.94 0.87
N THR A 719 -4.67 18.25 1.99
CA THR A 719 -4.60 18.83 3.33
C THR A 719 -3.15 18.98 3.75
N TYR A 720 -2.86 20.04 4.50
CA TYR A 720 -1.49 20.43 4.86
C TYR A 720 -1.30 20.47 6.37
N ALA A 721 -0.12 20.05 6.81
CA ALA A 721 0.37 20.35 8.14
C ALA A 721 1.78 20.93 8.02
N GLU A 722 2.11 21.86 8.93
CA GLU A 722 3.44 22.44 8.96
C GLU A 722 3.95 22.60 10.38
N THR A 723 5.27 22.59 10.50
CA THR A 723 5.95 22.93 11.74
C THR A 723 7.30 23.56 11.42
N SER A 724 7.69 24.53 12.24
CA SER A 724 8.99 25.18 12.10
C SER A 724 9.84 24.88 13.32
N PHE A 725 11.13 24.68 13.10
CA PHE A 725 12.09 24.48 14.17
C PHE A 725 13.42 25.12 13.82
N HIS A 726 14.20 25.41 14.85
CA HIS A 726 15.53 25.99 14.72
C HIS A 726 16.53 25.04 15.38
N ILE A 727 17.64 24.77 14.70
CA ILE A 727 18.79 24.06 15.26
C ILE A 727 19.87 25.11 15.55
N ASP A 728 20.23 25.21 16.82
CA ASP A 728 21.22 26.19 17.27
C ASP A 728 22.57 25.94 16.61
N GLU A 729 23.30 27.00 16.39
CA GLU A 729 24.64 26.92 15.90
C GLU A 729 25.56 26.29 16.96
N ARG A 730 26.56 25.54 16.52
CA ARG A 730 27.58 25.04 17.41
C ARG A 730 28.44 26.21 17.89
N TRP A 731 28.78 26.19 19.16
CA TRP A 731 29.55 27.24 19.80
C TRP A 731 30.78 27.71 18.98
N TYR A 732 31.39 26.80 18.21
CA TYR A 732 32.53 27.12 17.34
C TYR A 732 32.13 27.71 15.98
N GLN A 733 30.85 27.78 15.63
CA GLN A 733 30.32 28.40 14.41
C GLN A 733 29.93 29.86 14.66
N GLU A 734 29.84 30.27 15.92
CA GLU A 734 29.55 31.63 16.30
C GLU A 734 30.64 32.59 15.78
N PRO A 735 30.33 33.68 15.04
CA PRO A 735 31.31 34.59 14.51
C PRO A 735 32.23 35.21 15.57
N LEU A 736 31.68 35.40 16.79
CA LEU A 736 32.40 35.90 17.92
C LEU A 736 33.53 34.96 18.36
N ILE A 737 33.32 33.66 18.31
CA ILE A 737 34.31 32.65 18.69
C ILE A 737 35.42 32.58 17.66
N TRP A 738 35.06 32.69 16.36
CA TRP A 738 36.06 32.81 15.31
C TRP A 738 36.89 34.06 15.48
N LEU A 739 36.23 35.21 15.79
CA LEU A 739 36.92 36.46 16.08
C LEU A 739 37.86 36.32 17.29
N LEU A 740 37.37 35.70 18.38
CA LEU A 740 38.20 35.39 19.56
C LEU A 740 39.32 34.42 19.24
N GLY A 741 39.04 33.40 18.43
CA GLY A 741 40.05 32.44 17.94
C GLY A 741 41.14 33.12 17.12
N ILE A 742 40.76 34.01 16.20
CA ILE A 742 41.71 34.82 15.40
C ILE A 742 42.47 35.77 16.29
N CYS A 743 41.80 36.43 17.25
CA CYS A 743 42.49 37.29 18.24
C CYS A 743 43.46 36.48 19.11
N PHE A 744 43.09 35.30 19.53
CA PHE A 744 43.94 34.40 20.33
C PHE A 744 45.16 33.90 19.51
N LEU A 745 44.88 33.57 18.23
CA LEU A 745 45.90 33.10 17.30
C LEU A 745 46.88 34.25 16.95
N THR A 746 46.33 35.47 16.73
CA THR A 746 47.19 36.68 16.48
C THR A 746 47.99 37.07 17.73
N ALA A 747 47.36 37.03 18.93
CA ALA A 747 48.07 37.26 20.19
C ALA A 747 49.15 36.16 20.42
N GLY A 748 48.80 34.88 20.11
CA GLY A 748 49.74 33.77 20.14
C GLY A 748 50.94 33.97 19.19
N VAL A 749 50.63 34.35 17.93
CA VAL A 749 51.67 34.66 16.94
C VAL A 749 52.53 35.84 17.38
N ILE A 750 51.95 36.93 17.89
CA ILE A 750 52.67 38.08 18.45
C ILE A 750 53.50 37.62 19.65
N GLY A 751 52.94 36.76 20.53
CA GLY A 751 53.68 36.20 21.66
C GLY A 751 54.88 35.33 21.21
N ILE A 752 54.60 34.45 20.21
CA ILE A 752 55.66 33.55 19.65
C ILE A 752 56.71 34.40 18.94
N VAL A 753 56.31 35.43 18.16
CA VAL A 753 57.26 36.35 17.48
C VAL A 753 58.04 37.11 18.53
N SER A 754 57.40 37.61 19.60
CA SER A 754 58.08 38.33 20.67
C SER A 754 59.01 37.43 21.48
N LEU A 755 58.56 36.15 21.72
CA LEU A 755 59.47 35.16 22.37
C LEU A 755 60.59 34.71 21.44
N ARG A 756 60.32 34.55 20.13
CA ARG A 756 61.39 34.25 19.15
C ARG A 756 62.39 35.40 18.96
N THR A 757 61.87 36.63 18.92
CA THR A 757 62.80 37.81 18.85
C THR A 757 63.61 37.89 20.11
N ARG A 758 63.10 37.65 21.30
CA ARG A 758 63.86 37.52 22.53
C ARG A 758 64.81 36.35 22.48
N GLN A 759 64.35 35.14 22.00
CA GLN A 759 65.24 34.00 21.84
C GLN A 759 66.31 34.19 20.74
N PHE A 760 65.90 34.91 19.68
CA PHE A 760 66.84 35.22 18.58
C PHE A 760 67.98 36.10 19.09
N GLN A 761 67.67 37.15 19.89
CA GLN A 761 68.65 37.93 20.54
C GLN A 761 69.59 37.16 21.51
N ILE A 762 68.96 36.18 22.21
CA ILE A 762 69.76 35.25 23.09
C ILE A 762 70.55 34.24 22.26
N ARG A 763 69.99 33.78 21.12
CA ARG A 763 70.62 32.80 20.22
C ARG A 763 71.69 33.36 19.34
N GLN A 764 71.59 34.61 18.94
CA GLN A 764 72.66 35.28 18.19
C GLN A 764 73.97 35.23 18.97
N ASN A 765 73.88 35.33 20.27
CA ASN A 765 75.03 35.18 21.16
C ASN A 765 75.46 33.72 21.40
N ARG A 766 74.66 32.71 21.12
CA ARG A 766 75.01 31.30 21.22
C ARG A 766 75.38 30.61 19.92
N LEU A 767 74.87 31.12 18.78
CA LEU A 767 75.06 30.47 17.46
C LEU A 767 76.48 30.60 16.88
N GLN A 768 77.26 31.57 17.37
CA GLN A 768 78.71 31.63 17.00
C GLN A 768 79.52 30.43 17.57
N ARG A 769 78.99 29.71 18.50
CA ARG A 769 79.69 28.52 19.10
C ARG A 769 79.20 27.15 18.56
N GLN A 770 78.09 27.07 17.81
CA GLN A 770 77.50 25.76 17.42
C GLN A 770 77.56 25.42 15.95
N ILE A 771 78.13 26.24 15.11
CA ILE A 771 78.22 25.95 13.68
C ILE A 771 79.26 24.85 13.34
N MET A 772 80.05 24.42 14.31
CA MET A 772 81.02 23.36 14.11
C MET A 772 80.54 21.92 14.34
N GLU A 773 79.37 21.69 14.91
CA GLU A 773 78.96 20.28 15.28
C GLU A 773 77.87 19.67 14.41
N LYS A 774 77.16 20.41 13.59
CA LYS A 774 75.93 19.85 12.93
C LYS A 774 75.99 19.50 11.44
N THR A 775 77.20 19.28 10.91
CA THR A 775 77.32 18.75 9.55
C THR A 775 77.20 17.23 9.49
N LYS A 776 77.09 16.59 10.63
CA LYS A 776 77.05 15.10 10.70
C LYS A 776 75.72 14.42 10.76
N GLU A 777 74.63 15.13 11.02
CA GLU A 777 73.34 14.53 11.32
C GLU A 777 72.30 14.56 10.16
N LEU A 778 72.64 15.20 9.07
CA LEU A 778 71.68 15.41 7.91
C LEU A 778 71.63 14.25 6.92
N LYS A 779 72.35 13.18 7.19
CA LYS A 779 72.37 12.02 6.28
C LYS A 779 71.35 10.90 6.59
N GLN A 780 70.72 10.98 7.73
CA GLN A 780 69.83 9.86 8.16
C GLN A 780 68.28 10.03 7.96
N LYS A 781 67.81 11.18 7.59
CA LYS A 781 66.35 11.39 7.46
C LYS A 781 65.77 11.33 6.04
N ASN A 782 66.57 11.03 5.03
CA ASN A 782 66.11 10.92 3.66
C ASN A 782 65.58 9.53 3.27
N GLU A 783 65.69 8.54 4.15
CA GLU A 783 65.32 7.17 3.81
C GLU A 783 63.86 6.76 4.18
N GLU A 784 63.13 7.56 4.93
CA GLU A 784 61.74 7.20 5.36
C GLU A 784 60.62 7.72 4.44
N LEU A 785 60.89 8.68 3.59
CA LEU A 785 59.89 9.27 2.68
C LEU A 785 59.66 8.46 1.40
N GLU A 786 60.60 7.57 1.06
CA GLU A 786 60.50 6.76 -0.16
C GLU A 786 59.54 5.57 -0.08
N LYS A 787 59.15 5.13 1.11
CA LYS A 787 58.30 3.90 1.26
C LYS A 787 56.82 4.12 0.97
N THR A 788 56.29 5.31 1.10
CA THR A 788 54.84 5.55 0.93
C THR A 788 54.46 5.85 -0.52
N ASP A 789 55.38 6.30 -1.31
CA ASP A 789 55.16 6.60 -2.74
C ASP A 789 55.19 5.36 -3.64
N HIS A 790 55.88 4.31 -3.16
CA HIS A 790 56.00 3.06 -3.92
C HIS A 790 54.67 2.25 -4.04
N ILE A 791 53.74 2.37 -3.10
CA ILE A 791 52.48 1.60 -3.14
C ILE A 791 51.51 2.23 -4.14
N LYS A 792 51.47 3.55 -4.19
CA LYS A 792 50.56 4.30 -5.09
C LYS A 792 50.98 4.17 -6.57
N THR A 793 52.29 4.23 -6.81
CA THR A 793 52.86 4.08 -8.15
C THR A 793 52.71 2.64 -8.67
N ARG A 794 52.76 1.63 -7.78
CA ARG A 794 52.63 0.24 -8.12
C ARG A 794 51.23 -0.15 -8.56
N LEU A 795 50.19 0.43 -7.93
CA LEU A 795 48.77 0.23 -8.32
C LEU A 795 48.47 0.85 -9.69
N ILE A 796 48.97 2.05 -9.95
CA ILE A 796 48.79 2.72 -11.24
C ILE A 796 49.50 1.94 -12.36
N SER A 797 50.66 1.36 -12.08
CA SER A 797 51.42 0.53 -13.04
C SER A 797 50.69 -0.74 -13.45
N ILE A 798 50.03 -1.43 -12.50
CA ILE A 798 49.31 -2.68 -12.79
C ILE A 798 48.07 -2.39 -13.67
N ILE A 799 47.28 -1.38 -13.32
CA ILE A 799 46.10 -0.98 -14.09
C ILE A 799 46.49 -0.53 -15.49
N SER A 800 47.57 0.25 -15.60
CA SER A 800 48.07 0.73 -16.90
C SER A 800 48.61 -0.41 -17.78
N HIS A 801 49.33 -1.38 -17.21
CA HIS A 801 49.87 -2.50 -17.95
C HIS A 801 48.76 -3.40 -18.52
N ASP A 802 47.72 -3.68 -17.71
CA ASP A 802 46.68 -4.63 -18.08
C ASP A 802 45.62 -4.03 -19.03
N LEU A 803 45.52 -2.69 -19.11
CA LEU A 803 44.73 -1.99 -20.11
C LEU A 803 45.54 -1.75 -21.43
N VAL A 804 46.83 -1.42 -21.32
CA VAL A 804 47.63 -1.07 -22.51
C VAL A 804 47.94 -2.28 -23.35
N THR A 805 48.10 -3.45 -22.74
CA THR A 805 48.47 -4.67 -23.48
C THR A 805 47.39 -5.11 -24.47
N PRO A 806 46.12 -5.31 -24.13
CA PRO A 806 45.06 -5.64 -25.08
C PRO A 806 44.79 -4.50 -26.09
N LEU A 807 44.93 -3.22 -25.68
CA LEU A 807 44.81 -2.08 -26.59
C LEU A 807 45.91 -2.09 -27.68
N LYS A 808 47.16 -2.39 -27.31
CA LYS A 808 48.24 -2.57 -28.26
C LYS A 808 47.99 -3.73 -29.22
N PHE A 809 47.44 -4.84 -28.71
CA PHE A 809 47.10 -5.98 -29.53
C PHE A 809 45.99 -5.59 -30.55
N LEU A 810 44.92 -4.95 -30.12
CA LEU A 810 43.85 -4.45 -31.00
C LEU A 810 44.38 -3.50 -32.07
N HIS A 811 45.29 -2.59 -31.70
CA HIS A 811 45.91 -1.66 -32.65
C HIS A 811 46.77 -2.41 -33.68
N LEU A 812 47.62 -3.34 -33.22
CA LEU A 812 48.53 -4.10 -34.12
C LEU A 812 47.77 -5.08 -35.04
N ALA A 813 46.78 -5.79 -34.49
CA ALA A 813 45.92 -6.69 -35.26
C ALA A 813 45.10 -5.91 -36.30
N GLY A 814 44.49 -4.77 -35.91
CA GLY A 814 43.79 -3.89 -36.84
C GLY A 814 44.68 -3.29 -37.91
N LYS A 815 45.89 -2.86 -37.53
CA LYS A 815 46.89 -2.34 -38.47
C LYS A 815 47.34 -3.44 -39.46
N SER A 816 47.62 -4.65 -38.95
CA SER A 816 48.01 -5.79 -39.80
C SER A 816 46.92 -6.18 -40.80
N LEU A 817 45.64 -6.10 -40.42
CA LEU A 817 44.52 -6.31 -41.30
C LEU A 817 44.40 -5.27 -42.41
N ILE A 818 44.72 -4.00 -42.12
CA ILE A 818 44.63 -2.89 -43.07
C ILE A 818 45.85 -2.94 -44.04
N GLU A 819 47.07 -3.13 -43.52
CA GLU A 819 48.29 -3.03 -44.28
C GLU A 819 48.60 -4.30 -45.15
N LYS A 820 48.04 -5.44 -44.75
CA LYS A 820 48.27 -6.72 -45.43
C LYS A 820 47.01 -7.38 -46.00
N LYS A 821 45.99 -6.59 -46.23
CA LYS A 821 44.67 -7.05 -46.67
C LYS A 821 44.71 -7.99 -47.88
N ASP A 822 45.54 -7.69 -48.84
CA ASP A 822 45.64 -8.44 -50.09
C ASP A 822 46.59 -9.66 -50.01
N GLN A 823 47.27 -9.87 -48.88
CA GLN A 823 48.23 -10.96 -48.64
C GLN A 823 47.72 -12.02 -47.65
N LEU A 824 46.61 -11.76 -46.99
CA LEU A 824 46.03 -12.66 -46.02
C LEU A 824 44.87 -13.43 -46.63
N SER A 825 44.83 -14.75 -46.40
CA SER A 825 43.67 -15.55 -46.80
C SER A 825 42.39 -15.07 -46.10
N GLU A 826 41.21 -15.24 -46.76
CA GLU A 826 39.93 -14.86 -46.17
C GLU A 826 39.67 -15.51 -44.80
N GLU A 827 40.18 -16.68 -44.60
CA GLU A 827 40.06 -17.43 -43.36
C GLU A 827 40.88 -16.79 -42.24
N LEU A 828 42.09 -16.35 -42.51
CA LEU A 828 42.97 -15.67 -41.57
C LEU A 828 42.48 -14.23 -41.24
N GLN A 829 41.84 -13.56 -42.21
CA GLN A 829 41.18 -12.26 -42.00
C GLN A 829 40.00 -12.41 -41.04
N ARG A 830 39.14 -13.42 -41.24
CA ARG A 830 38.01 -13.72 -40.35
C ARG A 830 38.46 -14.07 -38.95
N GLU A 831 39.48 -14.90 -38.83
CA GLU A 831 40.07 -15.31 -37.56
C GLU A 831 40.59 -14.08 -36.79
N THR A 832 41.36 -13.20 -37.48
CA THR A 832 41.91 -11.98 -36.87
C THR A 832 40.80 -10.98 -36.47
N ILE A 833 39.76 -10.83 -37.29
CA ILE A 833 38.60 -10.00 -36.95
C ILE A 833 37.86 -10.56 -35.71
N THR A 834 37.69 -11.87 -35.67
CA THR A 834 37.04 -12.53 -34.52
C THR A 834 37.86 -12.35 -33.25
N GLU A 835 39.18 -12.40 -33.34
CA GLU A 835 40.08 -12.22 -32.23
C GLU A 835 40.12 -10.73 -31.75
N ILE A 836 40.04 -9.78 -32.69
CA ILE A 836 39.83 -8.36 -32.38
C ILE A 836 38.51 -8.14 -31.63
N MET A 837 37.42 -8.72 -32.09
CA MET A 837 36.10 -8.62 -31.46
C MET A 837 36.11 -9.21 -30.04
N ASN A 838 36.71 -10.36 -29.86
CA ASN A 838 36.81 -11.01 -28.56
C ASN A 838 37.65 -10.18 -27.58
N THR A 839 38.82 -9.71 -28.02
CA THR A 839 39.72 -8.89 -27.21
C THR A 839 39.07 -7.51 -26.84
N SER A 840 38.28 -6.93 -27.76
CA SER A 840 37.51 -5.71 -27.48
C SER A 840 36.45 -5.95 -26.41
N LYS A 841 35.77 -7.08 -26.46
CA LYS A 841 34.75 -7.47 -25.48
C LYS A 841 35.34 -7.77 -24.11
N GLU A 842 36.51 -8.39 -24.05
CA GLU A 842 37.27 -8.60 -22.82
C GLU A 842 37.71 -7.27 -22.19
N LEU A 843 38.15 -6.32 -23.02
CA LEU A 843 38.58 -5.00 -22.56
C LEU A 843 37.41 -4.18 -22.01
N GLU A 844 36.24 -4.25 -22.64
CA GLU A 844 35.00 -3.63 -22.17
C GLU A 844 34.60 -4.19 -20.79
N LEU A 845 34.69 -5.50 -20.64
CA LEU A 845 34.37 -6.18 -19.39
C LEU A 845 35.34 -5.81 -18.27
N LEU A 846 36.64 -5.77 -18.57
CA LEU A 846 37.68 -5.38 -17.63
C LEU A 846 37.50 -3.92 -17.16
N SER A 847 37.24 -3.00 -18.10
CA SER A 847 36.99 -1.61 -17.81
C SER A 847 35.75 -1.42 -16.94
N THR A 848 34.67 -2.13 -17.23
CA THR A 848 33.42 -2.10 -16.48
C THR A 848 33.61 -2.62 -15.04
N ASN A 849 34.36 -3.69 -14.88
CA ASN A 849 34.67 -4.26 -13.57
C ASN A 849 35.52 -3.31 -12.71
N ILE A 850 36.51 -2.66 -13.30
CA ILE A 850 37.35 -1.65 -12.62
C ILE A 850 36.51 -0.42 -12.24
N LEU A 851 35.66 0.09 -13.13
CA LEU A 851 34.77 1.20 -12.86
C LEU A 851 33.76 0.89 -11.75
N ASN A 852 33.17 -0.29 -11.76
CA ASN A 852 32.25 -0.73 -10.72
C ASN A 852 32.98 -0.86 -9.37
N TRP A 853 34.19 -1.43 -9.34
CA TRP A 853 34.98 -1.51 -8.12
C TRP A 853 35.35 -0.13 -7.56
N ILE A 854 35.78 0.83 -8.40
CA ILE A 854 36.09 2.20 -8.01
C ILE A 854 34.82 2.89 -7.46
N LYS A 855 33.70 2.68 -8.10
CA LYS A 855 32.39 3.24 -7.71
C LYS A 855 31.96 2.76 -6.31
N TYR A 856 32.13 1.48 -6.02
CA TYR A 856 31.80 0.93 -4.70
C TYR A 856 32.81 1.27 -3.61
N LYS A 857 34.03 1.66 -3.95
CA LYS A 857 35.07 2.04 -2.98
C LYS A 857 35.02 3.53 -2.61
N ASN A 858 34.47 4.39 -3.45
CA ASN A 858 34.48 5.85 -3.29
C ASN A 858 33.13 6.48 -2.93
N GLU A 859 32.03 5.74 -2.95
CA GLU A 859 30.70 6.28 -2.65
C GLU A 859 30.19 5.71 -1.34
N ASP A 860 30.04 6.56 -0.34
CA ASP A 860 29.25 6.38 0.89
C ASP A 860 27.73 6.27 0.59
N ARG A 861 27.35 5.65 -0.51
CA ARG A 861 25.94 5.42 -0.84
C ARG A 861 25.43 4.18 -0.10
N ARG A 862 24.39 4.38 0.70
CA ARG A 862 23.66 3.34 1.41
C ARG A 862 23.07 2.35 0.40
N LEU A 863 23.73 1.23 0.21
CA LEU A 863 23.17 0.09 -0.48
C LEU A 863 21.93 -0.35 0.30
N ALA A 864 20.79 -0.46 -0.35
CA ALA A 864 19.62 -1.07 0.25
C ALA A 864 19.65 -2.59 0.03
N LYS A 865 19.36 -3.34 1.07
CA LYS A 865 19.12 -4.78 0.92
C LYS A 865 17.72 -4.98 0.33
N GLU A 866 17.60 -5.93 -0.53
CA GLU A 866 16.33 -6.30 -1.15
C GLU A 866 16.16 -7.82 -1.16
N SER A 867 14.90 -8.25 -1.23
CA SER A 867 14.59 -9.67 -1.32
C SER A 867 14.62 -10.11 -2.76
N PHE A 868 15.44 -11.09 -3.07
CA PHE A 868 15.52 -11.66 -4.40
C PHE A 868 15.63 -13.18 -4.34
N ASN A 869 15.15 -13.83 -5.38
CA ASN A 869 15.25 -15.27 -5.50
C ASN A 869 16.62 -15.63 -6.09
N MET A 870 17.36 -16.46 -5.36
CA MET A 870 18.74 -16.84 -5.74
C MET A 870 18.77 -17.78 -6.94
N ASP A 871 17.80 -18.66 -7.08
CA ASP A 871 17.67 -19.54 -8.25
C ASP A 871 17.49 -18.73 -9.53
N GLN A 872 16.59 -17.73 -9.51
CA GLN A 872 16.39 -16.85 -10.65
C GLN A 872 17.64 -16.06 -11.02
N LEU A 873 18.37 -15.58 -10.03
CA LEU A 873 19.61 -14.85 -10.24
C LEU A 873 20.67 -15.73 -10.91
N VAL A 874 20.84 -16.97 -10.46
CA VAL A 874 21.75 -17.94 -11.07
C VAL A 874 21.30 -18.30 -12.48
N THR A 875 20.01 -18.49 -12.68
CA THR A 875 19.42 -18.79 -13.99
C THR A 875 19.65 -17.64 -15.00
N GLN A 876 19.50 -16.39 -14.55
CA GLN A 876 19.84 -15.22 -15.38
C GLN A 876 21.32 -15.18 -15.74
N LEU A 877 22.20 -15.46 -14.79
CA LEU A 877 23.65 -15.50 -15.03
C LEU A 877 24.02 -16.64 -15.99
N PHE A 878 23.40 -17.79 -15.86
CA PHE A 878 23.60 -18.90 -16.79
C PHE A 878 23.12 -18.56 -18.21
N GLY A 879 22.04 -17.78 -18.34
CA GLY A 879 21.60 -17.25 -19.63
C GLY A 879 22.68 -16.42 -20.34
N ILE A 880 23.42 -15.60 -19.59
CA ILE A 880 24.51 -14.77 -20.11
C ILE A 880 25.66 -15.67 -20.62
N PHE A 881 25.97 -16.73 -19.90
CA PHE A 881 27.10 -17.61 -20.18
C PHE A 881 26.77 -18.77 -21.12
N TYR A 882 25.52 -19.00 -21.44
CA TYR A 882 25.04 -20.14 -22.18
C TYR A 882 25.79 -20.36 -23.51
N SER A 883 25.98 -19.31 -24.27
CA SER A 883 26.70 -19.37 -25.55
C SER A 883 28.17 -19.79 -25.38
N MET A 884 28.82 -19.22 -24.36
CA MET A 884 30.25 -19.48 -24.07
C MET A 884 30.45 -20.90 -23.52
N ALA A 885 29.54 -21.35 -22.65
CA ALA A 885 29.57 -22.70 -22.09
C ALA A 885 29.29 -23.76 -23.18
N LYS A 886 28.33 -23.49 -24.06
CA LYS A 886 27.99 -24.39 -25.18
C LYS A 886 29.15 -24.56 -26.16
N GLN A 887 29.87 -23.47 -26.45
CA GLN A 887 31.05 -23.53 -27.33
C GLN A 887 32.16 -24.42 -26.77
N LYS A 888 32.29 -24.47 -25.43
CA LYS A 888 33.28 -25.32 -24.72
C LYS A 888 32.72 -26.67 -24.27
N GLN A 889 31.49 -27.04 -24.65
CA GLN A 889 30.80 -28.27 -24.24
C GLN A 889 30.65 -28.40 -22.71
N ILE A 890 30.52 -27.29 -22.01
CA ILE A 890 30.36 -27.23 -20.57
C ILE A 890 28.84 -27.18 -20.27
N ARG A 891 28.39 -28.07 -19.40
CA ARG A 891 27.00 -28.04 -18.87
C ARG A 891 26.92 -27.11 -17.68
N LEU A 892 25.97 -26.19 -17.72
CA LEU A 892 25.64 -25.33 -16.58
C LEU A 892 24.48 -25.98 -15.84
N ILE A 893 24.68 -26.28 -14.55
CA ILE A 893 23.70 -26.97 -13.70
C ILE A 893 23.37 -26.04 -12.55
N ASN A 894 22.13 -25.59 -12.53
CA ASN A 894 21.59 -24.86 -11.38
C ASN A 894 20.91 -25.85 -10.44
N ALA A 895 21.45 -25.99 -9.24
CA ALA A 895 20.95 -26.82 -8.16
C ALA A 895 20.70 -25.94 -6.89
N VAL A 896 20.39 -24.69 -7.11
CA VAL A 896 19.94 -23.79 -6.05
C VAL A 896 18.46 -24.09 -5.77
N ASP A 897 18.06 -24.03 -4.51
CA ASP A 897 16.67 -24.24 -4.13
C ASP A 897 15.76 -23.19 -4.79
N ASP A 898 14.74 -23.62 -5.52
CA ASP A 898 13.80 -22.77 -6.27
C ASP A 898 13.10 -21.72 -5.38
N ASN A 899 12.97 -22.02 -4.08
CA ASN A 899 12.33 -21.14 -3.09
C ASN A 899 13.32 -20.32 -2.27
N LEU A 900 14.61 -20.36 -2.61
CA LEU A 900 15.62 -19.64 -1.86
C LEU A 900 15.54 -18.12 -2.10
N ILE A 901 14.89 -17.43 -1.20
CA ILE A 901 14.85 -15.96 -1.18
C ILE A 901 15.92 -15.44 -0.22
N LEU A 902 16.80 -14.58 -0.73
CA LEU A 902 17.82 -13.90 0.06
C LEU A 902 17.43 -12.44 0.25
N TYR A 903 17.55 -11.95 1.47
CA TYR A 903 17.47 -10.51 1.77
C TYR A 903 18.87 -9.94 1.91
N GLN A 904 19.45 -9.49 0.81
CA GLN A 904 20.84 -9.04 0.74
C GLN A 904 21.01 -7.99 -0.38
N PHE A 905 22.20 -7.44 -0.51
CA PHE A 905 22.58 -6.55 -1.61
C PHE A 905 22.72 -7.34 -2.91
N ILE A 906 21.73 -7.26 -3.79
CA ILE A 906 21.66 -8.07 -5.00
C ILE A 906 22.87 -7.87 -5.92
N GLU A 907 23.27 -6.64 -6.21
CA GLU A 907 24.35 -6.35 -7.16
C GLU A 907 25.73 -6.87 -6.69
N PRO A 908 26.17 -6.66 -5.42
CA PRO A 908 27.37 -7.32 -4.90
C PRO A 908 27.32 -8.84 -5.00
N VAL A 909 26.20 -9.48 -4.64
CA VAL A 909 26.05 -10.95 -4.74
C VAL A 909 26.15 -11.37 -6.20
N LYS A 910 25.48 -10.70 -7.10
CA LYS A 910 25.49 -10.96 -8.54
C LYS A 910 26.89 -10.87 -9.12
N ILE A 911 27.67 -9.83 -8.79
CA ILE A 911 29.04 -9.65 -9.27
C ILE A 911 29.96 -10.77 -8.74
N VAL A 912 29.81 -11.18 -7.49
CA VAL A 912 30.59 -12.27 -6.91
C VAL A 912 30.29 -13.59 -7.63
N VAL A 913 29.00 -13.96 -7.79
CA VAL A 913 28.60 -15.19 -8.48
C VAL A 913 29.00 -15.15 -9.95
N TYR A 914 28.82 -14.02 -10.62
CA TYR A 914 29.25 -13.81 -12.00
C TYR A 914 30.73 -14.09 -12.18
N ASN A 915 31.61 -13.50 -11.34
CA ASN A 915 33.06 -13.72 -11.45
C ASN A 915 33.46 -15.18 -11.18
N LEU A 916 32.79 -15.85 -10.22
CA LEU A 916 33.09 -17.23 -9.92
C LEU A 916 32.66 -18.19 -11.05
N VAL A 917 31.48 -18.00 -11.60
CA VAL A 917 31.00 -18.79 -12.75
C VAL A 917 31.87 -18.55 -13.99
N LEU A 918 32.24 -17.30 -14.25
CA LEU A 918 33.13 -16.93 -15.34
C LEU A 918 34.50 -17.61 -15.17
N ASN A 919 35.05 -17.61 -13.95
CA ASN A 919 36.28 -18.32 -13.68
C ASN A 919 36.13 -19.85 -13.96
N GLY A 920 35.03 -20.46 -13.49
CA GLY A 920 34.73 -21.85 -13.78
C GLY A 920 34.72 -22.14 -15.28
N ILE A 921 34.05 -21.30 -16.07
CA ILE A 921 34.00 -21.46 -17.56
C ILE A 921 35.37 -21.28 -18.19
N ASN A 922 36.15 -20.34 -17.72
CA ASN A 922 37.48 -20.06 -18.27
C ASN A 922 38.47 -21.22 -18.04
N PHE A 923 38.40 -21.83 -16.86
CA PHE A 923 39.37 -22.88 -16.46
C PHE A 923 38.86 -24.33 -16.70
N THR A 924 37.64 -24.50 -17.21
CA THR A 924 37.08 -25.79 -17.62
C THR A 924 37.12 -25.89 -19.15
N SER A 925 37.65 -26.98 -19.63
CA SER A 925 37.71 -27.26 -21.09
C SER A 925 36.48 -28.04 -21.55
N GLU A 926 36.03 -29.03 -20.79
CA GLU A 926 34.79 -29.80 -20.96
C GLU A 926 34.30 -30.29 -19.60
N GLY A 927 33.00 -30.52 -19.45
CA GLY A 927 32.45 -31.03 -18.21
C GLY A 927 31.23 -30.22 -17.76
N HIS A 928 31.21 -29.77 -16.51
CA HIS A 928 30.09 -28.99 -15.99
C HIS A 928 30.50 -27.96 -14.96
N ILE A 929 29.63 -26.97 -14.79
CA ILE A 929 29.67 -26.05 -13.68
C ILE A 929 28.33 -26.17 -12.92
N LEU A 930 28.43 -26.49 -11.65
CA LEU A 930 27.31 -26.67 -10.76
C LEU A 930 27.26 -25.51 -9.78
N VAL A 931 26.11 -24.85 -9.69
CA VAL A 931 25.83 -23.90 -8.61
C VAL A 931 24.76 -24.51 -7.73
N SER A 932 25.06 -24.64 -6.44
CA SER A 932 24.17 -25.23 -5.44
C SER A 932 24.06 -24.36 -4.18
N SER A 933 22.99 -24.55 -3.44
CA SER A 933 22.78 -23.89 -2.15
C SER A 933 22.57 -24.92 -1.06
N ALA A 934 23.03 -24.60 0.14
CA ALA A 934 22.78 -25.42 1.31
C ALA A 934 22.60 -24.52 2.54
N PRO A 935 21.65 -24.83 3.43
CA PRO A 935 21.52 -24.15 4.70
C PRO A 935 22.71 -24.48 5.61
N THR A 936 23.17 -23.49 6.36
CA THR A 936 24.25 -23.64 7.35
C THR A 936 23.78 -23.11 8.69
N ALA A 937 24.47 -23.43 9.78
CA ALA A 937 24.14 -22.97 11.12
C ALA A 937 24.08 -21.43 11.27
N GLU A 938 24.79 -20.69 10.40
CA GLU A 938 24.92 -19.21 10.46
C GLU A 938 24.32 -18.50 9.25
N GLY A 939 23.65 -19.22 8.34
CA GLY A 939 23.09 -18.63 7.13
C GLY A 939 23.01 -19.61 5.97
N ILE A 940 23.35 -19.15 4.79
CA ILE A 940 23.27 -19.93 3.57
C ILE A 940 24.64 -20.02 2.90
N ALA A 941 25.02 -21.22 2.51
CA ALA A 941 26.20 -21.47 1.67
C ALA A 941 25.76 -21.60 0.21
N ILE A 942 26.40 -20.83 -0.66
CA ILE A 942 26.29 -20.94 -2.10
C ILE A 942 27.60 -21.49 -2.61
N THR A 943 27.56 -22.62 -3.28
CA THR A 943 28.74 -23.34 -3.76
C THR A 943 28.74 -23.37 -5.27
N ILE A 944 29.82 -22.93 -5.85
CA ILE A 944 30.11 -23.01 -7.28
C ILE A 944 31.24 -24.03 -7.45
N GLU A 945 30.95 -25.07 -8.22
CA GLU A 945 31.86 -26.16 -8.51
C GLU A 945 32.06 -26.27 -9.99
N ASP A 946 33.32 -26.38 -10.42
CA ASP A 946 33.74 -26.64 -11.78
C ASP A 946 34.57 -27.92 -11.88
N THR A 947 34.53 -28.56 -13.02
CA THR A 947 35.33 -29.75 -13.35
C THR A 947 36.59 -29.39 -14.13
N GLY A 948 37.13 -28.24 -13.86
CA GLY A 948 38.27 -27.67 -14.62
C GLY A 948 39.63 -28.21 -14.14
N VAL A 949 40.70 -27.48 -14.49
CA VAL A 949 42.09 -27.88 -14.22
C VAL A 949 42.48 -27.85 -12.76
N GLY A 950 41.66 -27.28 -11.89
CA GLY A 950 41.93 -27.13 -10.46
C GLY A 950 43.16 -26.27 -10.13
N MET A 951 43.40 -26.09 -8.83
CA MET A 951 44.48 -25.26 -8.28
C MET A 951 45.36 -26.07 -7.33
N THR A 952 46.66 -25.69 -7.23
CA THR A 952 47.56 -26.23 -6.22
C THR A 952 47.24 -25.55 -4.85
N GLN A 953 47.65 -26.20 -3.80
CA GLN A 953 47.50 -25.65 -2.42
C GLN A 953 48.23 -24.31 -2.26
N GLU A 954 49.37 -24.15 -2.92
CA GLU A 954 50.12 -22.87 -2.95
C GLU A 954 49.32 -21.75 -3.62
N GLN A 955 48.64 -22.04 -4.75
CA GLN A 955 47.78 -21.09 -5.41
C GLN A 955 46.56 -20.70 -4.57
N ILE A 956 45.92 -21.66 -3.87
CA ILE A 956 44.84 -21.39 -2.94
C ILE A 956 45.30 -20.49 -1.79
N ASN A 957 46.47 -20.83 -1.18
CA ASN A 957 47.05 -20.04 -0.10
C ASN A 957 47.37 -18.60 -0.56
N ASN A 958 47.91 -18.43 -1.76
CA ASN A 958 48.18 -17.09 -2.32
C ASN A 958 46.91 -16.30 -2.59
N ILE A 959 45.83 -16.94 -3.01
CA ILE A 959 44.51 -16.31 -3.15
C ILE A 959 43.95 -15.94 -1.81
N MET A 960 44.12 -16.77 -0.78
CA MET A 960 43.54 -16.53 0.55
C MET A 960 44.38 -15.54 1.37
N ALA A 961 45.70 -15.54 1.27
CA ALA A 961 46.57 -14.54 1.87
C ALA A 961 46.65 -13.35 0.92
N ASP A 962 46.51 -12.11 1.40
CA ASP A 962 46.56 -10.88 0.55
C ASP A 962 47.92 -10.63 -0.12
N HIS A 963 48.73 -11.66 -0.33
CA HIS A 963 50.01 -11.66 -0.98
C HIS A 963 49.94 -12.16 -2.43
N PHE A 964 49.49 -11.31 -3.35
CA PHE A 964 49.59 -11.60 -4.75
C PHE A 964 51.01 -11.35 -5.23
N ILE A 965 51.81 -12.40 -5.34
CA ILE A 965 53.07 -12.37 -6.08
C ILE A 965 52.69 -12.63 -7.55
N ILE A 966 52.70 -11.57 -8.36
CA ILE A 966 52.70 -11.73 -9.82
C ILE A 966 54.09 -12.23 -10.20
N SER A 967 54.25 -13.55 -10.32
CA SER A 967 55.48 -14.11 -10.91
C SER A 967 55.49 -13.84 -12.42
N SER A 968 56.22 -12.84 -12.82
CA SER A 968 56.58 -12.55 -14.23
C SER A 968 57.68 -13.50 -14.71
N ALA A 969 57.41 -14.76 -14.84
CA ALA A 969 58.29 -15.66 -15.62
C ALA A 969 57.51 -16.92 -16.03
N ASN A 970 57.25 -17.06 -17.32
CA ASN A 970 56.86 -18.26 -18.02
C ASN A 970 55.58 -18.95 -17.54
N VAL A 971 54.41 -18.50 -18.05
CA VAL A 971 53.30 -19.43 -18.37
C VAL A 971 52.33 -18.74 -19.37
N ASP A 972 51.92 -19.46 -20.34
CA ASP A 972 50.92 -19.25 -21.39
C ASP A 972 49.99 -18.01 -21.28
N ARG A 973 49.95 -17.22 -22.34
CA ARG A 973 49.17 -15.99 -22.57
C ARG A 973 47.63 -16.14 -22.48
N ARG A 974 47.10 -17.22 -21.90
CA ARG A 974 45.63 -17.51 -21.85
C ARG A 974 45.03 -17.60 -20.44
N LYS A 975 45.75 -17.24 -19.37
CA LYS A 975 45.22 -17.40 -17.98
C LYS A 975 45.06 -16.09 -17.24
N GLY A 976 43.85 -15.78 -16.88
CA GLY A 976 43.26 -14.61 -16.25
C GLY A 976 44.07 -13.82 -15.21
N ASN A 977 43.87 -12.54 -15.28
CA ASN A 977 44.54 -11.47 -14.48
C ASN A 977 44.01 -11.44 -13.06
N GLY A 978 44.50 -12.12 -12.10
CA GLY A 978 44.26 -12.10 -10.65
C GLY A 978 43.32 -11.07 -9.99
N LEU A 979 42.83 -10.09 -10.70
CA LEU A 979 41.90 -9.04 -10.27
C LEU A 979 40.52 -9.57 -9.83
N GLY A 980 40.03 -10.69 -10.39
CA GLY A 980 38.71 -11.23 -10.08
C GLY A 980 38.55 -11.61 -8.62
N TYR A 981 39.52 -12.27 -8.01
CA TYR A 981 39.46 -12.65 -6.59
C TYR A 981 39.64 -11.47 -5.64
N LEU A 982 40.36 -10.43 -6.04
CA LEU A 982 40.48 -9.20 -5.26
C LEU A 982 39.10 -8.49 -5.16
N ILE A 983 38.40 -8.38 -6.28
CA ILE A 983 37.06 -7.81 -6.35
C ILE A 983 36.07 -8.67 -5.52
N ILE A 984 36.15 -9.99 -5.64
CA ILE A 984 35.32 -10.91 -4.87
C ILE A 984 35.50 -10.69 -3.37
N LYS A 985 36.77 -10.64 -2.90
CA LYS A 985 37.05 -10.43 -1.48
C LYS A 985 36.53 -9.07 -0.95
N ASP A 986 36.71 -8.00 -1.70
CA ASP A 986 36.24 -6.69 -1.29
C ASP A 986 34.72 -6.60 -1.28
N LEU A 987 34.03 -7.22 -2.23
CA LEU A 987 32.56 -7.29 -2.25
C LEU A 987 32.03 -8.19 -1.12
N LEU A 988 32.68 -9.30 -0.81
CA LEU A 988 32.31 -10.17 0.30
C LEU A 988 32.39 -9.46 1.65
N LYS A 989 33.35 -8.54 1.86
CA LYS A 989 33.38 -7.68 3.05
C LYS A 989 32.12 -6.82 3.18
N ILE A 990 31.65 -6.27 2.05
CA ILE A 990 30.43 -5.42 2.02
C ILE A 990 29.19 -6.21 2.42
N ILE A 991 29.06 -7.43 1.89
CA ILE A 991 27.89 -8.30 2.15
C ILE A 991 28.06 -9.18 3.40
N ARG A 992 29.13 -9.01 4.15
CA ARG A 992 29.52 -9.83 5.32
C ARG A 992 29.53 -11.32 5.03
N GLY A 993 30.04 -11.69 3.86
CA GLY A 993 30.19 -13.07 3.44
C GLY A 993 31.61 -13.58 3.64
N ASN A 994 31.74 -14.88 3.78
CA ASN A 994 33.01 -15.58 3.86
C ASN A 994 33.25 -16.46 2.64
N LEU A 995 34.50 -16.53 2.20
CA LEU A 995 34.95 -17.34 1.06
C LEU A 995 35.74 -18.55 1.54
N SER A 996 35.46 -19.70 1.00
CA SER A 996 36.32 -20.89 1.14
C SER A 996 36.49 -21.57 -0.22
N ILE A 997 37.71 -22.04 -0.46
CA ILE A 997 38.10 -22.66 -1.74
C ILE A 997 38.64 -24.06 -1.44
N ARG A 998 38.14 -25.04 -2.15
CA ARG A 998 38.66 -26.40 -2.20
C ARG A 998 38.98 -26.73 -3.67
N SER A 999 40.18 -27.13 -3.96
CA SER A 999 40.58 -27.45 -5.33
C SER A 999 41.70 -28.46 -5.31
N GLU A 1000 41.68 -29.30 -6.28
CA GLU A 1000 42.72 -30.29 -6.52
C GLU A 1000 43.09 -30.29 -7.99
N LYS A 1001 44.37 -30.24 -8.31
CA LYS A 1001 44.84 -30.13 -9.68
C LYS A 1001 44.36 -31.32 -10.53
N GLY A 1002 43.65 -31.03 -11.60
CA GLY A 1002 43.07 -32.01 -12.52
C GLY A 1002 41.70 -32.55 -12.13
N LYS A 1003 41.10 -32.10 -10.98
CA LYS A 1003 39.77 -32.54 -10.53
C LYS A 1003 38.73 -31.42 -10.44
N GLY A 1004 39.16 -30.15 -10.62
CA GLY A 1004 38.30 -28.98 -10.60
C GLY A 1004 38.42 -28.16 -9.33
N THR A 1005 37.53 -27.18 -9.20
CA THR A 1005 37.50 -26.25 -8.10
C THR A 1005 36.12 -26.11 -7.55
N GLN A 1006 36.01 -26.13 -6.23
CA GLN A 1006 34.82 -25.83 -5.48
C GLN A 1006 35.01 -24.53 -4.64
N VAL A 1007 34.24 -23.52 -4.95
CA VAL A 1007 34.26 -22.26 -4.22
C VAL A 1007 32.94 -22.09 -3.49
N THR A 1008 33.02 -21.94 -2.18
CA THR A 1008 31.83 -21.75 -1.33
C THR A 1008 31.84 -20.36 -0.73
N ILE A 1009 30.75 -19.63 -0.93
CA ILE A 1009 30.47 -18.36 -0.30
C ILE A 1009 29.43 -18.60 0.79
N ARG A 1010 29.72 -18.20 2.00
CA ARG A 1010 28.75 -18.24 3.11
C ARG A 1010 28.20 -16.84 3.32
N LEU A 1011 26.90 -16.72 3.25
CA LEU A 1011 26.17 -15.48 3.52
C LEU A 1011 25.39 -15.63 4.83
N THR A 1012 25.61 -14.73 5.76
CA THR A 1012 24.80 -14.67 6.97
C THR A 1012 23.43 -14.12 6.63
N VAL A 1013 22.39 -14.88 6.91
CA VAL A 1013 21.00 -14.42 6.83
C VAL A 1013 20.66 -13.79 8.18
N GLN A 1014 20.42 -12.48 8.17
CA GLN A 1014 19.83 -11.77 9.31
C GLN A 1014 18.35 -11.55 9.03
#